data_8428ef165c55967439a16be6ded519c5
#
_entry.id   8428ef165c55967439a16be6ded519c5
#
_cell.length_a   1.000
_cell.length_b   1.000
_cell.length_c   1.000
_cell.angle_alpha   90.00
_cell.angle_beta   90.00
_cell.angle_gamma   90.00
#
_symmetry.space_group_name_H-M   'P 1'
#
loop_
_entity.id
_entity.type
_entity.pdbx_description
1 polymer ?
#
loop_
_entity_poly.entity_id
_entity_poly.type
_entity_poly.pdbx_seq_one_letter_code
_entity_poly.pdbx_strand_id
1 'polypeptide(L)'
;MSESKYISIQGAKVNNLKNISVDIPRGKLVVITGLSGSGKSSLAFDTLYAEGQRRYVESLSSYARQFLGRMSKPECDFIKGIPPAIAIEQKVSSRNPRSTVGTSTEIYEYLRLLYARVGKTYSPISGQLVKKHSVEDIIQCMLSFPIGTKLLVLAPVTPREGRTLAEQLDIDMKQGFARVEVNREIMRIEDYLMKLQGKSEDTPKHTNIHLLIDRLSADSDQATISRLTDSAETAMYEGDGSCMLRFYLSDGSTQLFTFSTKFEADGITFEEPNDQMFSFNSPIGACPECEGFGRVIGIDEQLVIPNRALSVYDGAVVCWRGEKMGEWLKEFLREAPEHNFPIFTPYYELTQEQKDYLWHGPREKVCIDTFFKMLEENQYKIQYRVMLARYRGKTICPTCHGTRLKKEANYVKVGGKSISELVDLPIHELQAFFRTLELDEHDAAIAKRILTEINSRIQFLMDVGLSYLTLNRLSNSLSGGESQRINLATSLGSSLVGSLYILDEPSIGLHSRDTDCLIKVLRQLQQLGNTVVVVEHDEEIIRAADYIIDIGPNAGRLGGEIVYQGDMNDLKPGSQSHTIRYLLGEETIDTPVAYRPWNNYIEVKGAREHNLKGIDVRFPLNVMTVVTGVSGSGKSTLVRDIFFKALKREYSESNDRPGEHLGIEGDIRMVKDIEFVDQNPIGKSTRSNPVTYVKAYDEIRKLFAEQPLAKQLGYTAGYFSFNTEGGRCEECKGEGTVTVEMQFMADLVLECESCHGKRFKADTLEVKFQGQSIYDILEMTVNQAIEFFTEHKQPKIVKKLRPLQEVGLGYVKLGQSSSTLSGGENQRVKLAYFLSLEKSQPTIFVFDEPTTGLHFHDIRKLLTAFDSLISRGHTIIIIEHNLDVIKCADHVIDLGPEGGDRGGHLVVSGTPEEVARCNNSYTGQFLREKMNLL
;
A
#
# COMPACT_ATOMS: atom_id res chain seq x y z
N MET A 1 16.10 42.53 -6.23
CA MET A 1 17.13 41.83 -5.46
C MET A 1 17.68 40.71 -6.32
N SER A 2 19.01 40.66 -6.59
CA SER A 2 19.57 39.52 -7.31
C SER A 2 19.32 38.27 -6.49
N GLU A 3 18.64 37.29 -7.06
CA GLU A 3 18.46 36.03 -6.38
C GLU A 3 19.82 35.44 -6.01
N SER A 4 19.98 35.04 -4.74
CA SER A 4 21.21 34.38 -4.30
C SER A 4 21.41 33.10 -5.10
N LYS A 5 22.58 32.93 -5.71
CA LYS A 5 22.91 31.71 -6.46
C LYS A 5 23.07 30.46 -5.58
N TYR A 6 23.23 30.68 -4.29
CA TYR A 6 23.48 29.59 -3.30
C TYR A 6 22.55 29.72 -2.11
N ILE A 7 22.27 28.59 -1.49
CA ILE A 7 21.77 28.47 -0.14
C ILE A 7 23.01 28.33 0.75
N SER A 8 23.32 29.35 1.56
CA SER A 8 24.50 29.34 2.41
C SER A 8 24.15 28.99 3.84
N ILE A 9 24.71 27.90 4.34
CA ILE A 9 24.64 27.44 5.73
C ILE A 9 25.96 27.75 6.40
N GLN A 10 25.97 28.42 7.53
CA GLN A 10 27.17 28.74 8.29
C GLN A 10 27.04 28.25 9.72
N GLY A 11 28.10 27.57 10.18
CA GLY A 11 28.24 27.17 11.56
C GLY A 11 27.20 26.14 12.05
N ALA A 12 26.82 25.18 11.22
CA ALA A 12 25.89 24.11 11.63
C ALA A 12 26.50 23.17 12.65
N LYS A 13 25.80 22.98 13.80
CA LYS A 13 26.27 22.21 14.97
C LYS A 13 25.24 21.17 15.42
N VAL A 14 24.19 20.95 14.64
CA VAL A 14 23.09 20.05 14.98
C VAL A 14 23.60 18.63 15.11
N ASN A 15 23.26 17.92 16.18
CA ASN A 15 23.66 16.53 16.49
C ASN A 15 25.21 16.35 16.48
N ASN A 16 25.72 15.64 15.47
CA ASN A 16 27.16 15.35 15.36
C ASN A 16 27.92 16.30 14.41
N LEU A 17 27.26 17.30 13.84
CA LEU A 17 27.91 18.27 12.94
C LEU A 17 28.93 19.14 13.68
N LYS A 18 30.11 19.29 13.16
CA LYS A 18 31.25 19.98 13.77
C LYS A 18 31.43 21.40 13.24
N ASN A 19 30.44 22.28 13.48
CA ASN A 19 30.48 23.68 13.08
C ASN A 19 30.76 23.86 11.58
N ILE A 20 30.05 23.09 10.75
CA ILE A 20 30.29 23.07 9.31
C ILE A 20 29.63 24.25 8.60
N SER A 21 30.26 24.66 7.51
CA SER A 21 29.74 25.68 6.59
C SER A 21 29.68 25.12 5.19
N VAL A 22 28.52 25.33 4.51
CA VAL A 22 28.24 24.71 3.22
C VAL A 22 27.45 25.67 2.34
N ASP A 23 27.80 25.73 1.05
CA ASP A 23 27.08 26.47 0.02
C ASP A 23 26.44 25.49 -0.97
N ILE A 24 25.10 25.45 -0.99
CA ILE A 24 24.31 24.56 -1.84
C ILE A 24 23.87 25.36 -3.09
N PRO A 25 24.28 24.99 -4.31
CA PRO A 25 23.87 25.70 -5.51
C PRO A 25 22.37 25.55 -5.77
N ARG A 26 21.68 26.68 -6.08
CA ARG A 26 20.25 26.68 -6.42
C ARG A 26 20.02 26.20 -7.86
N GLY A 27 18.86 25.57 -8.09
CA GLY A 27 18.48 25.05 -9.40
C GLY A 27 19.31 23.84 -9.87
N LYS A 28 19.95 23.15 -8.94
CA LYS A 28 20.79 21.98 -9.20
C LYS A 28 20.27 20.74 -8.49
N LEU A 29 20.65 19.57 -9.01
CA LEU A 29 20.53 18.29 -8.32
C LEU A 29 21.78 18.11 -7.45
N VAL A 30 21.59 18.19 -6.14
CA VAL A 30 22.65 18.11 -5.12
C VAL A 30 22.48 16.81 -4.33
N VAL A 31 23.53 16.02 -4.23
CA VAL A 31 23.53 14.80 -3.41
C VAL A 31 24.37 15.03 -2.17
N ILE A 32 23.76 14.75 -1.00
CA ILE A 32 24.44 14.68 0.29
C ILE A 32 24.73 13.20 0.58
N THR A 33 25.99 12.83 0.66
CA THR A 33 26.44 11.45 0.86
C THR A 33 27.42 11.33 2.03
N GLY A 34 27.90 10.13 2.30
CA GLY A 34 28.84 9.80 3.36
C GLY A 34 28.46 8.55 4.15
N LEU A 35 29.28 8.12 5.07
CA LEU A 35 29.04 6.92 5.89
C LEU A 35 27.73 6.96 6.67
N SER A 36 27.18 5.80 7.00
CA SER A 36 26.01 5.75 7.90
C SER A 36 26.36 6.40 9.24
N GLY A 37 25.47 7.30 9.72
CA GLY A 37 25.71 8.06 10.96
C GLY A 37 26.75 9.18 10.87
N SER A 38 27.20 9.58 9.67
CA SER A 38 28.17 10.71 9.50
C SER A 38 27.55 12.09 9.71
N GLY A 39 26.21 12.25 9.68
CA GLY A 39 25.53 13.53 9.87
C GLY A 39 24.76 14.05 8.66
N LYS A 40 24.54 13.23 7.62
CA LYS A 40 23.81 13.60 6.41
C LYS A 40 22.41 14.12 6.68
N SER A 41 21.61 13.32 7.40
CA SER A 41 20.24 13.69 7.78
C SER A 41 20.22 14.90 8.72
N SER A 42 21.24 15.06 9.58
CA SER A 42 21.40 16.24 10.42
C SER A 42 21.59 17.53 9.61
N LEU A 43 22.32 17.48 8.50
CA LEU A 43 22.46 18.62 7.59
C LEU A 43 21.18 18.84 6.77
N ALA A 44 20.65 17.79 6.14
CA ALA A 44 19.53 17.89 5.19
C ALA A 44 18.20 18.18 5.90
N PHE A 45 17.84 17.42 6.93
CA PHE A 45 16.54 17.49 7.60
C PHE A 45 16.57 18.35 8.86
N ASP A 46 17.47 18.06 9.81
CA ASP A 46 17.50 18.75 11.10
C ASP A 46 18.05 20.19 10.99
N THR A 47 18.76 20.53 9.92
CA THR A 47 19.29 21.88 9.68
C THR A 47 18.55 22.59 8.55
N LEU A 48 18.67 22.11 7.31
CA LEU A 48 18.19 22.80 6.11
C LEU A 48 16.65 22.81 6.03
N TYR A 49 16.02 21.63 6.13
CA TYR A 49 14.56 21.52 6.09
C TYR A 49 13.90 22.19 7.30
N ALA A 50 14.42 21.91 8.49
CA ALA A 50 13.90 22.50 9.73
C ALA A 50 13.86 24.03 9.70
N GLU A 51 14.90 24.67 9.18
CA GLU A 51 14.92 26.15 9.01
C GLU A 51 13.95 26.60 7.92
N GLY A 52 13.84 25.88 6.80
CA GLY A 52 12.88 26.17 5.75
C GLY A 52 11.44 26.11 6.25
N GLN A 53 11.10 25.07 6.98
CA GLN A 53 9.79 24.88 7.62
C GLN A 53 9.52 25.95 8.68
N ARG A 54 10.51 26.26 9.54
CA ARG A 54 10.39 27.32 10.55
C ARG A 54 10.05 28.67 9.92
N ARG A 55 10.73 29.05 8.84
CA ARG A 55 10.44 30.32 8.13
C ARG A 55 9.08 30.32 7.47
N TYR A 56 8.66 29.20 6.92
CA TYR A 56 7.32 29.07 6.35
C TYR A 56 6.25 29.28 7.43
N VAL A 57 6.38 28.59 8.58
CA VAL A 57 5.46 28.73 9.72
C VAL A 57 5.46 30.18 10.25
N GLU A 58 6.61 30.83 10.34
CA GLU A 58 6.72 32.25 10.75
C GLU A 58 6.01 33.20 9.78
N SER A 59 5.92 32.85 8.50
CA SER A 59 5.20 33.65 7.50
C SER A 59 3.67 33.57 7.62
N LEU A 60 3.15 32.54 8.30
CA LEU A 60 1.72 32.32 8.49
C LEU A 60 1.10 33.33 9.48
N SER A 61 -0.23 33.39 9.46
CA SER A 61 -0.97 34.24 10.40
C SER A 61 -0.69 33.91 11.87
N SER A 62 -0.87 34.88 12.78
CA SER A 62 -0.69 34.64 14.22
C SER A 62 -1.58 33.53 14.76
N TYR A 63 -2.78 33.38 14.20
CA TYR A 63 -3.71 32.31 14.52
C TYR A 63 -3.13 30.91 14.12
N ALA A 64 -2.68 30.76 12.90
CA ALA A 64 -2.08 29.49 12.43
C ALA A 64 -0.82 29.14 13.24
N ARG A 65 0.03 30.11 13.58
CA ARG A 65 1.22 29.88 14.42
C ARG A 65 0.88 29.42 15.84
N GLN A 66 -0.27 29.79 16.37
CA GLN A 66 -0.71 29.39 17.71
C GLN A 66 -1.04 27.88 17.75
N PHE A 67 -1.56 27.33 16.65
CA PHE A 67 -1.82 25.89 16.51
C PHE A 67 -0.58 25.06 16.17
N LEU A 68 0.34 25.60 15.34
CA LEU A 68 1.54 24.89 14.89
C LEU A 68 2.69 24.91 15.92
N GLY A 69 2.57 25.71 16.99
CA GLY A 69 3.59 25.87 18.00
C GLY A 69 4.82 26.68 17.52
N ARG A 70 5.75 26.92 18.42
CA ARG A 70 7.04 27.57 18.10
C ARG A 70 8.03 26.47 17.70
N MET A 71 8.49 26.48 16.45
CA MET A 71 9.60 25.65 16.02
C MET A 71 10.93 26.23 16.52
N SER A 72 11.77 25.42 17.12
CA SER A 72 13.11 25.82 17.54
C SER A 72 13.99 26.09 16.31
N LYS A 73 14.83 27.13 16.41
CA LYS A 73 15.85 27.37 15.38
C LYS A 73 16.89 26.26 15.45
N PRO A 74 17.30 25.65 14.33
CA PRO A 74 18.41 24.72 14.33
C PRO A 74 19.70 25.38 14.85
N GLU A 75 20.56 24.62 15.51
CA GLU A 75 21.85 25.10 16.01
C GLU A 75 22.79 25.42 14.88
N CYS A 76 22.70 26.63 14.37
CA CYS A 76 23.58 27.20 13.33
C CYS A 76 23.72 28.71 13.52
N ASP A 77 24.79 29.28 13.00
CA ASP A 77 25.00 30.72 13.06
C ASP A 77 23.95 31.44 12.19
N PHE A 78 23.90 31.11 10.90
CA PHE A 78 22.82 31.57 10.02
C PHE A 78 22.66 30.66 8.79
N ILE A 79 21.49 30.77 8.16
CA ILE A 79 21.20 30.18 6.84
C ILE A 79 20.55 31.27 5.96
N LYS A 80 21.09 31.47 4.75
CA LYS A 80 20.59 32.45 3.77
C LYS A 80 20.17 31.78 2.47
N GLY A 81 19.24 32.39 1.75
CA GLY A 81 18.83 31.95 0.42
C GLY A 81 17.92 30.74 0.36
N ILE A 82 17.32 30.30 1.47
CA ILE A 82 16.39 29.15 1.48
C ILE A 82 15.07 29.56 0.81
N PRO A 83 14.65 28.83 -0.25
CA PRO A 83 13.29 28.92 -0.78
C PRO A 83 12.32 28.07 0.07
N PRO A 84 11.00 28.07 -0.24
CA PRO A 84 10.05 27.15 0.40
C PRO A 84 10.54 25.71 0.30
N ALA A 85 10.61 25.01 1.42
CA ALA A 85 11.19 23.67 1.50
C ALA A 85 10.11 22.61 1.65
N ILE A 86 10.24 21.53 0.88
CA ILE A 86 9.37 20.36 0.87
C ILE A 86 10.25 19.14 1.16
N ALA A 87 9.93 18.38 2.19
CA ALA A 87 10.60 17.11 2.49
C ALA A 87 9.76 15.93 2.02
N ILE A 88 10.41 14.94 1.44
CA ILE A 88 9.81 13.67 1.02
C ILE A 88 10.53 12.55 1.76
N GLU A 89 9.93 12.14 2.88
CA GLU A 89 10.45 11.09 3.76
C GLU A 89 9.84 9.73 3.44
N GLN A 90 10.46 8.66 3.91
CA GLN A 90 10.00 7.27 3.72
C GLN A 90 8.84 6.86 4.61
N LYS A 91 8.49 7.66 5.61
CA LYS A 91 7.43 7.29 6.55
C LYS A 91 6.09 7.24 5.84
N VAL A 92 5.37 6.13 5.98
CA VAL A 92 3.98 6.02 5.56
C VAL A 92 3.17 7.05 6.35
N SER A 93 2.82 8.14 5.68
CA SER A 93 2.20 9.31 6.31
C SER A 93 0.75 9.10 6.74
N SER A 94 0.08 8.05 6.26
CA SER A 94 -1.33 7.83 6.52
C SER A 94 -1.59 6.57 7.34
N ARG A 95 -2.09 6.78 8.57
CA ARG A 95 -2.70 5.71 9.39
C ARG A 95 -4.19 5.51 9.06
N ASN A 96 -4.75 6.31 8.16
CA ASN A 96 -6.16 6.23 7.80
C ASN A 96 -6.42 4.93 6.99
N PRO A 97 -7.24 4.00 7.49
CA PRO A 97 -7.52 2.74 6.82
C PRO A 97 -8.34 2.89 5.53
N ARG A 98 -8.90 4.08 5.26
CA ARG A 98 -9.62 4.39 4.02
C ARG A 98 -8.74 4.99 2.94
N SER A 99 -7.52 5.44 3.27
CA SER A 99 -6.59 6.04 2.29
C SER A 99 -6.11 5.01 1.28
N THR A 100 -6.14 5.38 0.01
CA THR A 100 -5.71 4.56 -1.13
C THR A 100 -4.70 5.31 -1.98
N VAL A 101 -4.03 4.61 -2.89
CA VAL A 101 -3.18 5.23 -3.91
C VAL A 101 -3.95 6.32 -4.66
N GLY A 102 -5.19 6.02 -5.09
CA GLY A 102 -6.03 6.98 -5.82
C GLY A 102 -6.33 8.26 -5.03
N THR A 103 -6.59 8.16 -3.71
CA THR A 103 -6.82 9.35 -2.88
C THR A 103 -5.53 10.10 -2.56
N SER A 104 -4.42 9.39 -2.35
CA SER A 104 -3.12 10.00 -2.08
C SER A 104 -2.54 10.75 -3.29
N THR A 105 -2.88 10.32 -4.51
CA THR A 105 -2.46 10.96 -5.76
C THR A 105 -3.47 11.96 -6.30
N GLU A 106 -4.59 12.17 -5.61
CA GLU A 106 -5.74 12.98 -6.04
C GLU A 106 -6.43 12.48 -7.33
N ILE A 107 -5.95 11.42 -7.98
CA ILE A 107 -6.56 10.88 -9.20
C ILE A 107 -8.02 10.49 -8.94
N TYR A 108 -8.32 9.92 -7.77
CA TYR A 108 -9.68 9.53 -7.40
C TYR A 108 -10.66 10.72 -7.37
N GLU A 109 -10.21 11.89 -6.93
CA GLU A 109 -11.04 13.10 -6.91
C GLU A 109 -11.40 13.55 -8.33
N TYR A 110 -10.44 13.49 -9.26
CA TYR A 110 -10.71 13.77 -10.67
C TYR A 110 -11.60 12.71 -11.34
N LEU A 111 -11.46 11.45 -10.97
CA LEU A 111 -12.35 10.38 -11.44
C LEU A 111 -13.80 10.64 -10.98
N ARG A 112 -14.00 10.99 -9.72
CA ARG A 112 -15.32 11.36 -9.19
C ARG A 112 -15.96 12.49 -10.00
N LEU A 113 -15.19 13.56 -10.28
CA LEU A 113 -15.66 14.67 -11.11
C LEU A 113 -15.99 14.22 -12.54
N LEU A 114 -15.17 13.36 -13.13
CA LEU A 114 -15.40 12.83 -14.46
C LEU A 114 -16.74 12.07 -14.51
N TYR A 115 -16.95 11.12 -13.59
CA TYR A 115 -18.18 10.34 -13.53
C TYR A 115 -19.42 11.17 -13.22
N ALA A 116 -19.29 12.19 -12.38
CA ALA A 116 -20.39 13.12 -12.07
C ALA A 116 -20.77 14.02 -13.26
N ARG A 117 -19.85 14.29 -14.20
CA ARG A 117 -20.08 15.24 -15.31
C ARG A 117 -20.44 14.57 -16.63
N VAL A 118 -19.81 13.45 -16.94
CA VAL A 118 -19.98 12.76 -18.24
C VAL A 118 -20.35 11.27 -18.08
N GLY A 119 -20.57 10.81 -16.86
CA GLY A 119 -20.97 9.44 -16.59
C GLY A 119 -22.39 9.17 -17.06
N LYS A 120 -22.60 8.03 -17.73
CA LYS A 120 -23.90 7.57 -18.25
C LYS A 120 -24.37 6.41 -17.40
N THR A 121 -25.61 6.52 -16.86
CA THR A 121 -26.23 5.49 -16.03
C THR A 121 -26.85 4.41 -16.91
N TYR A 122 -26.60 3.15 -16.58
CA TYR A 122 -27.17 2.00 -17.28
C TYR A 122 -28.01 1.14 -16.33
N SER A 123 -29.16 0.68 -16.82
CA SER A 123 -30.00 -0.24 -16.04
C SER A 123 -29.27 -1.57 -15.80
N PRO A 124 -29.23 -2.09 -14.56
CA PRO A 124 -28.66 -3.40 -14.26
C PRO A 124 -29.49 -4.57 -14.81
N ILE A 125 -30.73 -4.34 -15.22
CA ILE A 125 -31.66 -5.38 -15.75
C ILE A 125 -31.51 -5.50 -17.26
N SER A 126 -31.71 -4.40 -17.99
CA SER A 126 -31.72 -4.41 -19.46
C SER A 126 -30.41 -3.98 -20.09
N GLY A 127 -29.53 -3.34 -19.34
CA GLY A 127 -28.31 -2.73 -19.86
C GLY A 127 -28.55 -1.48 -20.70
N GLN A 128 -29.79 -0.96 -20.74
CA GLN A 128 -30.13 0.24 -21.49
C GLN A 128 -29.66 1.50 -20.77
N LEU A 129 -29.35 2.53 -21.57
CA LEU A 129 -29.01 3.86 -21.05
C LEU A 129 -30.22 4.49 -20.37
N VAL A 130 -30.05 4.88 -19.11
CA VAL A 130 -31.06 5.63 -18.36
C VAL A 130 -30.87 7.11 -18.64
N LYS A 131 -31.92 7.75 -19.16
CA LYS A 131 -31.92 9.20 -19.39
C LYS A 131 -33.30 9.77 -19.13
N LYS A 132 -33.33 11.03 -18.76
CA LYS A 132 -34.58 11.80 -18.82
C LYS A 132 -34.88 12.12 -20.28
N HIS A 133 -36.04 11.76 -20.72
CA HIS A 133 -36.44 12.07 -22.08
C HIS A 133 -37.13 13.44 -22.13
N SER A 134 -36.83 14.18 -23.18
CA SER A 134 -37.51 15.42 -23.52
C SER A 134 -38.54 15.15 -24.62
N VAL A 135 -39.37 16.15 -24.86
CA VAL A 135 -40.29 16.10 -26.01
C VAL A 135 -39.55 16.02 -27.35
N GLU A 136 -38.33 16.60 -27.41
CA GLU A 136 -37.43 16.49 -28.55
C GLU A 136 -37.07 15.03 -28.87
N ASP A 137 -36.80 14.22 -27.85
CA ASP A 137 -36.48 12.79 -28.00
C ASP A 137 -37.67 12.02 -28.60
N ILE A 138 -38.89 12.40 -28.23
CA ILE A 138 -40.15 11.83 -28.79
C ILE A 138 -40.30 12.18 -30.27
N ILE A 139 -40.02 13.44 -30.61
CA ILE A 139 -40.06 13.91 -32.01
C ILE A 139 -38.98 13.18 -32.83
N GLN A 140 -37.75 13.08 -32.34
CA GLN A 140 -36.67 12.38 -33.02
C GLN A 140 -37.03 10.90 -33.25
N CYS A 141 -37.65 10.26 -32.27
CA CYS A 141 -38.13 8.89 -32.42
C CYS A 141 -39.15 8.78 -33.54
N MET A 142 -40.11 9.69 -33.65
CA MET A 142 -41.10 9.70 -34.73
C MET A 142 -40.41 9.88 -36.10
N LEU A 143 -39.47 10.82 -36.18
CA LEU A 143 -38.73 11.12 -37.42
C LEU A 143 -37.82 9.97 -37.88
N SER A 144 -37.47 9.04 -37.00
CA SER A 144 -36.70 7.83 -37.34
C SER A 144 -37.51 6.80 -38.16
N PHE A 145 -38.84 6.92 -38.21
CA PHE A 145 -39.71 6.02 -38.94
C PHE A 145 -40.10 6.59 -40.32
N PRO A 146 -40.42 5.72 -41.29
CA PRO A 146 -40.88 6.15 -42.62
C PRO A 146 -42.13 7.02 -42.56
N ILE A 147 -42.21 8.04 -43.42
CA ILE A 147 -43.36 8.92 -43.53
C ILE A 147 -44.64 8.08 -43.83
N GLY A 148 -45.71 8.40 -43.13
CA GLY A 148 -46.95 7.68 -43.19
C GLY A 148 -47.13 6.51 -42.24
N THR A 149 -46.08 6.16 -41.44
CA THR A 149 -46.20 5.13 -40.40
C THR A 149 -47.18 5.57 -39.33
N LYS A 150 -48.20 4.77 -39.06
CA LYS A 150 -49.24 5.08 -38.08
C LYS A 150 -48.67 4.90 -36.67
N LEU A 151 -48.93 5.85 -35.77
CA LEU A 151 -48.51 5.79 -34.38
C LEU A 151 -49.64 6.22 -33.43
N LEU A 152 -49.58 5.70 -32.23
CA LEU A 152 -50.42 6.10 -31.11
C LEU A 152 -49.55 6.78 -30.07
N VAL A 153 -50.07 7.87 -29.52
CA VAL A 153 -49.49 8.52 -28.31
C VAL A 153 -50.30 8.04 -27.13
N LEU A 154 -49.62 7.42 -26.18
CA LEU A 154 -50.25 6.74 -25.05
C LEU A 154 -49.64 7.29 -23.75
N ALA A 155 -50.46 7.33 -22.69
CA ALA A 155 -50.02 7.62 -21.35
C ALA A 155 -50.39 6.46 -20.40
N PRO A 156 -49.48 5.96 -19.52
CA PRO A 156 -49.83 4.92 -18.57
C PRO A 156 -50.87 5.45 -17.57
N VAL A 157 -51.88 4.67 -17.27
CA VAL A 157 -52.92 5.05 -16.30
C VAL A 157 -52.47 4.56 -14.93
N THR A 158 -52.00 5.49 -14.09
CA THR A 158 -51.61 5.21 -12.71
C THR A 158 -52.59 5.89 -11.76
N PRO A 159 -53.40 5.16 -10.97
CA PRO A 159 -54.25 5.78 -9.99
C PRO A 159 -53.46 6.59 -8.98
N ARG A 160 -53.86 7.86 -8.73
CA ARG A 160 -53.26 8.69 -7.68
C ARG A 160 -53.62 8.16 -6.30
N GLU A 161 -52.76 8.49 -5.28
CA GLU A 161 -52.99 8.00 -3.90
C GLU A 161 -54.44 8.21 -3.44
N GLY A 162 -55.05 7.15 -2.94
CA GLY A 162 -56.43 7.15 -2.44
C GLY A 162 -57.51 7.00 -3.49
N ARG A 163 -57.16 6.74 -4.76
CA ARG A 163 -58.17 6.50 -5.85
C ARG A 163 -58.10 5.09 -6.39
N THR A 164 -59.26 4.57 -6.77
CA THR A 164 -59.35 3.32 -7.54
C THR A 164 -59.08 3.60 -9.02
N LEU A 165 -58.71 2.57 -9.78
CA LEU A 165 -58.54 2.66 -11.21
C LEU A 165 -59.81 3.15 -11.94
N ALA A 166 -60.97 2.70 -11.46
CA ALA A 166 -62.28 3.12 -12.05
C ALA A 166 -62.56 4.62 -11.81
N GLU A 167 -62.24 5.12 -10.64
CA GLU A 167 -62.39 6.56 -10.32
C GLU A 167 -61.40 7.41 -11.12
N GLN A 168 -60.18 6.94 -11.34
CA GLN A 168 -59.21 7.64 -12.18
C GLN A 168 -59.70 7.72 -13.64
N LEU A 169 -60.17 6.60 -14.22
CA LEU A 169 -60.68 6.58 -15.58
C LEU A 169 -61.95 7.41 -15.75
N ASP A 170 -62.83 7.52 -14.75
CA ASP A 170 -63.99 8.41 -14.76
C ASP A 170 -63.59 9.88 -14.79
N ILE A 171 -62.50 10.24 -14.11
CA ILE A 171 -61.91 11.58 -14.12
C ILE A 171 -61.31 11.85 -15.49
N ASP A 172 -60.53 10.92 -16.05
CA ASP A 172 -59.89 11.05 -17.36
C ASP A 172 -60.99 11.23 -18.47
N MET A 173 -62.11 10.52 -18.36
CA MET A 173 -63.24 10.68 -19.25
C MET A 173 -63.88 12.08 -19.12
N LYS A 174 -64.01 12.62 -17.91
CA LYS A 174 -64.53 13.97 -17.66
C LYS A 174 -63.59 15.07 -18.18
N GLN A 175 -62.28 14.77 -18.28
CA GLN A 175 -61.27 15.65 -18.87
C GLN A 175 -61.28 15.61 -20.42
N GLY A 176 -62.10 14.75 -21.05
CA GLY A 176 -62.28 14.69 -22.49
C GLY A 176 -61.59 13.50 -23.17
N PHE A 177 -60.91 12.62 -22.44
CA PHE A 177 -60.31 11.42 -23.01
C PHE A 177 -61.43 10.35 -23.25
N ALA A 178 -61.45 9.78 -24.43
CA ALA A 178 -62.53 8.86 -24.78
C ALA A 178 -62.12 7.38 -24.83
N ARG A 179 -60.84 7.08 -24.89
CA ARG A 179 -60.37 5.73 -25.19
C ARG A 179 -59.12 5.34 -24.35
N VAL A 180 -59.10 4.04 -24.06
CA VAL A 180 -57.94 3.37 -23.43
C VAL A 180 -57.46 2.22 -24.31
N GLU A 181 -56.17 1.91 -24.19
CA GLU A 181 -55.63 0.65 -24.66
C GLU A 181 -55.51 -0.29 -23.47
N VAL A 182 -56.12 -1.47 -23.56
CA VAL A 182 -56.02 -2.52 -22.53
C VAL A 182 -55.51 -3.78 -23.21
N ASN A 183 -54.33 -4.27 -22.78
CA ASN A 183 -53.70 -5.46 -23.35
C ASN A 183 -53.54 -5.42 -24.89
N ARG A 184 -53.22 -4.25 -25.45
CA ARG A 184 -53.09 -3.94 -26.90
C ARG A 184 -54.40 -3.77 -27.70
N GLU A 185 -55.52 -3.85 -27.03
CA GLU A 185 -56.83 -3.57 -27.64
C GLU A 185 -57.32 -2.18 -27.27
N ILE A 186 -57.73 -1.38 -28.27
CA ILE A 186 -58.26 -0.05 -28.06
C ILE A 186 -59.79 -0.15 -27.86
N MET A 187 -60.29 0.35 -26.73
CA MET A 187 -61.75 0.40 -26.44
C MET A 187 -62.14 1.75 -25.83
N ARG A 188 -63.42 2.04 -25.76
CA ARG A 188 -63.91 3.23 -25.07
C ARG A 188 -63.77 3.05 -23.55
N ILE A 189 -63.49 4.15 -22.85
CA ILE A 189 -63.40 4.14 -21.36
C ILE A 189 -64.71 3.65 -20.75
N GLU A 190 -65.87 4.11 -21.31
CA GLU A 190 -67.17 3.68 -20.86
C GLU A 190 -67.37 2.16 -20.94
N ASP A 191 -66.95 1.54 -22.04
CA ASP A 191 -67.10 0.09 -22.26
C ASP A 191 -66.16 -0.69 -21.29
N TYR A 192 -64.99 -0.12 -20.97
CA TYR A 192 -64.08 -0.72 -20.02
C TYR A 192 -64.58 -0.61 -18.56
N LEU A 193 -65.13 0.54 -18.18
CA LEU A 193 -65.74 0.74 -16.88
C LEU A 193 -66.91 -0.22 -16.65
N MET A 194 -67.76 -0.46 -17.66
CA MET A 194 -68.83 -1.47 -17.60
C MET A 194 -68.28 -2.89 -17.38
N LYS A 195 -67.15 -3.23 -17.98
CA LYS A 195 -66.46 -4.52 -17.77
C LYS A 195 -65.87 -4.65 -16.36
N LEU A 196 -65.46 -3.57 -15.73
CA LEU A 196 -64.95 -3.52 -14.36
C LEU A 196 -66.06 -3.67 -13.32
N GLN A 197 -67.22 -3.09 -13.54
CA GLN A 197 -68.41 -3.20 -12.65
C GLN A 197 -68.96 -4.62 -12.50
N GLY A 198 -68.60 -5.53 -13.43
CA GLY A 198 -69.05 -6.94 -13.41
C GLY A 198 -68.08 -7.93 -12.73
N LYS A 199 -66.96 -7.48 -12.22
CA LYS A 199 -65.93 -8.33 -11.56
C LYS A 199 -65.66 -7.84 -10.15
N SER A 200 -65.76 -8.73 -9.15
CA SER A 200 -65.35 -8.48 -7.76
C SER A 200 -63.86 -8.14 -7.66
N GLU A 201 -63.49 -7.41 -6.64
CA GLU A 201 -62.24 -6.74 -6.26
C GLU A 201 -60.86 -7.43 -6.53
N ASP A 202 -60.83 -8.62 -7.09
CA ASP A 202 -59.63 -9.28 -7.56
C ASP A 202 -59.25 -8.84 -8.99
N THR A 203 -58.91 -7.57 -9.20
CA THR A 203 -58.24 -7.13 -10.42
C THR A 203 -56.81 -7.69 -10.44
N PRO A 204 -56.42 -8.42 -11.52
CA PRO A 204 -55.04 -8.91 -11.60
C PRO A 204 -54.09 -7.72 -11.60
N LYS A 205 -53.08 -7.77 -10.68
CA LYS A 205 -52.04 -6.74 -10.47
C LYS A 205 -51.18 -6.37 -11.71
N HIS A 206 -51.53 -6.86 -12.90
CA HIS A 206 -50.73 -6.72 -14.12
C HIS A 206 -51.60 -6.46 -15.36
N THR A 207 -52.60 -5.60 -15.31
CA THR A 207 -53.28 -5.11 -16.54
C THR A 207 -52.56 -3.87 -17.05
N ASN A 208 -51.86 -3.97 -18.19
CA ASN A 208 -51.24 -2.81 -18.88
C ASN A 208 -52.37 -1.99 -19.50
N ILE A 209 -52.72 -0.87 -18.87
CA ILE A 209 -53.77 0.07 -19.31
C ILE A 209 -53.08 1.40 -19.64
N HIS A 210 -53.33 1.87 -20.86
CA HIS A 210 -52.77 3.14 -21.31
C HIS A 210 -53.90 4.05 -21.80
N LEU A 211 -53.88 5.30 -21.40
CA LEU A 211 -54.78 6.32 -21.92
C LEU A 211 -54.36 6.67 -23.36
N LEU A 212 -55.28 6.62 -24.30
CA LEU A 212 -55.00 7.02 -25.71
C LEU A 212 -55.13 8.54 -25.82
N ILE A 213 -54.01 9.23 -25.97
CA ILE A 213 -53.95 10.69 -26.09
C ILE A 213 -54.21 11.10 -27.52
N ASP A 214 -53.46 10.56 -28.50
CA ASP A 214 -53.64 10.92 -29.90
C ASP A 214 -53.28 9.79 -30.87
N ARG A 215 -53.69 9.95 -32.12
CA ARG A 215 -53.39 9.07 -33.26
C ARG A 215 -52.82 9.88 -34.38
N LEU A 216 -51.62 9.60 -34.75
CA LEU A 216 -50.85 10.35 -35.75
C LEU A 216 -50.29 9.43 -36.83
N SER A 217 -49.84 10.03 -37.91
CA SER A 217 -48.96 9.38 -38.88
C SER A 217 -47.62 10.10 -38.85
N ALA A 218 -46.53 9.35 -38.87
CA ALA A 218 -45.20 9.93 -38.87
C ALA A 218 -45.01 10.82 -40.10
N ASP A 219 -44.64 12.07 -39.89
CA ASP A 219 -44.31 13.04 -40.92
C ASP A 219 -43.31 14.07 -40.38
N SER A 220 -42.64 14.71 -41.33
CA SER A 220 -41.67 15.78 -41.01
C SER A 220 -42.23 17.18 -41.16
N ASP A 221 -43.54 17.30 -41.48
CA ASP A 221 -44.20 18.59 -41.64
C ASP A 221 -44.39 19.28 -40.26
N GLN A 222 -44.32 20.62 -40.26
CA GLN A 222 -44.34 21.42 -39.03
C GLN A 222 -45.69 21.26 -38.26
N ALA A 223 -46.78 20.99 -38.95
CA ALA A 223 -48.10 20.81 -38.33
C ALA A 223 -48.14 19.48 -37.53
N THR A 224 -47.62 18.40 -38.09
CA THR A 224 -47.53 17.09 -37.42
C THR A 224 -46.56 17.14 -36.23
N ILE A 225 -45.41 17.80 -36.38
CA ILE A 225 -44.47 18.00 -35.29
C ILE A 225 -45.11 18.78 -34.13
N SER A 226 -45.78 19.91 -34.42
CA SER A 226 -46.46 20.71 -33.40
C SER A 226 -47.54 19.91 -32.69
N ARG A 227 -48.36 19.14 -33.46
CA ARG A 227 -49.39 18.28 -32.88
C ARG A 227 -48.82 17.16 -32.01
N LEU A 228 -47.69 16.55 -32.43
CA LEU A 228 -47.02 15.54 -31.60
C LEU A 228 -46.48 16.18 -30.31
N THR A 229 -45.90 17.38 -30.38
CA THR A 229 -45.43 18.13 -29.22
C THR A 229 -46.53 18.29 -28.18
N ASP A 230 -47.67 18.84 -28.59
CA ASP A 230 -48.84 19.04 -27.71
C ASP A 230 -49.38 17.73 -27.13
N SER A 231 -49.43 16.68 -27.98
CA SER A 231 -49.86 15.34 -27.51
C SER A 231 -48.90 14.67 -26.60
N ALA A 232 -47.57 14.84 -26.82
CA ALA A 232 -46.53 14.30 -25.97
C ALA A 232 -46.51 15.00 -24.61
N GLU A 233 -46.64 16.33 -24.56
CA GLU A 233 -46.75 17.08 -23.31
C GLU A 233 -47.96 16.66 -22.51
N THR A 234 -49.14 16.48 -23.19
CA THR A 234 -50.32 15.95 -22.55
C THR A 234 -50.11 14.53 -22.01
N ALA A 235 -49.52 13.66 -22.82
CA ALA A 235 -49.20 12.29 -22.39
C ALA A 235 -48.28 12.25 -21.16
N MET A 236 -47.27 13.08 -21.16
CA MET A 236 -46.33 13.18 -19.99
C MET A 236 -47.03 13.73 -18.75
N TYR A 237 -47.96 14.69 -18.93
CA TYR A 237 -48.70 15.24 -17.79
C TYR A 237 -49.66 14.21 -17.20
N GLU A 238 -50.46 13.51 -18.01
CA GLU A 238 -51.40 12.49 -17.54
C GLU A 238 -50.73 11.20 -17.10
N GLY A 239 -49.59 10.81 -17.73
CA GLY A 239 -48.84 9.63 -17.42
C GLY A 239 -47.81 9.81 -16.30
N ASP A 240 -47.95 10.86 -15.46
CA ASP A 240 -47.01 11.16 -14.34
C ASP A 240 -45.55 11.19 -14.79
N GLY A 241 -45.30 11.88 -15.88
CA GLY A 241 -43.96 12.03 -16.48
C GLY A 241 -43.67 11.02 -17.57
N SER A 242 -44.52 10.07 -17.84
CA SER A 242 -44.31 9.00 -18.83
C SER A 242 -45.18 9.15 -20.09
N CYS A 243 -44.57 8.96 -21.23
CA CYS A 243 -45.23 8.94 -22.54
C CYS A 243 -44.80 7.70 -23.33
N MET A 244 -45.72 7.11 -24.09
CA MET A 244 -45.44 5.94 -24.90
C MET A 244 -45.84 6.19 -26.34
N LEU A 245 -45.00 5.80 -27.30
CA LEU A 245 -45.32 5.76 -28.70
C LEU A 245 -45.43 4.32 -29.19
N ARG A 246 -46.59 3.94 -29.78
CA ARG A 246 -46.76 2.66 -30.43
C ARG A 246 -46.84 2.85 -31.93
N PHE A 247 -45.89 2.30 -32.65
CA PHE A 247 -45.84 2.33 -34.11
C PHE A 247 -46.41 1.04 -34.68
N TYR A 248 -47.14 1.18 -35.76
CA TYR A 248 -47.67 0.08 -36.57
C TYR A 248 -46.88 0.00 -37.87
N LEU A 249 -46.07 -1.03 -38.01
CA LEU A 249 -45.19 -1.23 -39.14
C LEU A 249 -45.92 -1.84 -40.34
N SER A 250 -45.34 -1.71 -41.53
CA SER A 250 -45.93 -2.22 -42.79
C SER A 250 -46.02 -3.75 -42.85
N ASP A 251 -45.22 -4.46 -42.03
CA ASP A 251 -45.23 -5.93 -41.88
C ASP A 251 -46.33 -6.43 -40.93
N GLY A 252 -47.11 -5.53 -40.34
CA GLY A 252 -48.16 -5.85 -39.36
C GLY A 252 -47.63 -6.00 -37.91
N SER A 253 -46.34 -5.84 -37.70
CA SER A 253 -45.78 -5.82 -36.36
C SER A 253 -45.97 -4.44 -35.69
N THR A 254 -45.86 -4.42 -34.34
CA THR A 254 -45.94 -3.19 -33.56
C THR A 254 -44.72 -3.02 -32.72
N GLN A 255 -44.17 -1.80 -32.65
CA GLN A 255 -43.08 -1.41 -31.75
C GLN A 255 -43.58 -0.40 -30.73
N LEU A 256 -43.19 -0.57 -29.47
CA LEU A 256 -43.55 0.33 -28.39
C LEU A 256 -42.28 0.96 -27.84
N PHE A 257 -42.25 2.28 -27.78
CA PHE A 257 -41.21 3.08 -27.19
C PHE A 257 -41.76 3.80 -25.96
N THR A 258 -41.02 3.78 -24.86
CA THR A 258 -41.43 4.45 -23.63
C THR A 258 -40.44 5.59 -23.34
N PHE A 259 -41.00 6.75 -23.05
CA PHE A 259 -40.25 7.96 -22.67
C PHE A 259 -40.68 8.40 -21.29
N SER A 260 -39.73 8.81 -20.46
CA SER A 260 -40.00 9.32 -19.13
C SER A 260 -39.20 10.58 -18.84
N THR A 261 -39.82 11.55 -18.19
CA THR A 261 -39.15 12.75 -17.66
C THR A 261 -38.44 12.42 -16.33
N LYS A 262 -38.74 11.26 -15.74
CA LYS A 262 -38.07 10.74 -14.55
C LYS A 262 -36.81 10.00 -14.95
N PHE A 263 -35.82 10.01 -14.07
CA PHE A 263 -34.59 9.26 -14.28
C PHE A 263 -34.81 7.79 -13.85
N GLU A 264 -35.48 7.03 -14.70
CA GLU A 264 -35.95 5.67 -14.45
C GLU A 264 -35.83 4.77 -15.68
N ALA A 265 -35.61 3.47 -15.43
CA ALA A 265 -35.69 2.42 -16.43
C ALA A 265 -36.02 1.08 -15.74
N ASP A 266 -36.73 0.18 -16.46
CA ASP A 266 -37.10 -1.17 -15.97
C ASP A 266 -37.84 -1.16 -14.61
N GLY A 267 -38.57 -0.09 -14.30
CA GLY A 267 -39.28 0.07 -13.04
C GLY A 267 -38.39 0.44 -11.83
N ILE A 268 -37.13 0.79 -12.09
CA ILE A 268 -36.19 1.29 -11.08
C ILE A 268 -35.98 2.78 -11.29
N THR A 269 -36.12 3.56 -10.21
CA THR A 269 -35.78 4.98 -10.19
C THR A 269 -34.31 5.11 -9.79
N PHE A 270 -33.53 5.81 -10.59
CA PHE A 270 -32.09 6.02 -10.37
C PHE A 270 -31.83 7.43 -9.82
N GLU A 271 -30.73 7.56 -9.07
CA GLU A 271 -30.21 8.88 -8.70
C GLU A 271 -29.37 9.44 -9.85
N GLU A 272 -29.49 10.76 -10.10
CA GLU A 272 -28.62 11.41 -11.08
C GLU A 272 -27.19 11.41 -10.57
N PRO A 273 -26.19 11.14 -11.44
CA PRO A 273 -24.79 11.12 -11.05
C PRO A 273 -24.36 12.46 -10.44
N ASN A 274 -23.83 12.42 -9.25
CA ASN A 274 -23.27 13.57 -8.56
C ASN A 274 -21.94 13.19 -7.88
N ASP A 275 -21.13 14.17 -7.53
CA ASP A 275 -19.81 13.98 -6.95
C ASP A 275 -19.81 13.14 -5.67
N GLN A 276 -20.83 13.31 -4.81
CA GLN A 276 -20.92 12.61 -3.53
C GLN A 276 -21.26 11.12 -3.68
N MET A 277 -21.96 10.75 -4.76
CA MET A 277 -22.31 9.36 -5.08
C MET A 277 -21.07 8.47 -5.26
N PHE A 278 -19.97 9.04 -5.73
CA PHE A 278 -18.71 8.34 -5.97
C PHE A 278 -17.71 8.49 -4.83
N SER A 279 -18.11 9.07 -3.69
CA SER A 279 -17.25 9.23 -2.51
C SER A 279 -17.51 8.14 -1.47
N PHE A 280 -16.56 7.24 -1.29
CA PHE A 280 -16.63 6.25 -0.20
C PHE A 280 -16.37 6.86 1.20
N ASN A 281 -16.00 8.13 1.27
CA ASN A 281 -15.88 8.90 2.53
C ASN A 281 -17.17 9.65 2.88
N SER A 282 -18.13 9.72 1.95
CA SER A 282 -19.44 10.33 2.15
C SER A 282 -20.50 9.27 2.45
N PRO A 283 -21.41 9.48 3.42
CA PRO A 283 -22.53 8.58 3.67
C PRO A 283 -23.44 8.36 2.45
N ILE A 284 -23.47 9.32 1.52
CA ILE A 284 -24.27 9.25 0.29
C ILE A 284 -23.71 8.17 -0.64
N GLY A 285 -22.39 8.11 -0.82
CA GLY A 285 -21.74 7.17 -1.76
C GLY A 285 -21.20 5.90 -1.12
N ALA A 286 -20.92 5.91 0.19
CA ALA A 286 -20.35 4.77 0.89
C ALA A 286 -21.30 3.59 0.95
N CYS A 287 -20.77 2.38 0.81
CA CYS A 287 -21.53 1.16 1.05
C CYS A 287 -22.09 1.16 2.49
N PRO A 288 -23.39 0.93 2.70
CA PRO A 288 -24.02 1.04 4.02
C PRO A 288 -23.55 -0.04 5.00
N GLU A 289 -23.08 -1.20 4.52
CA GLU A 289 -22.63 -2.30 5.37
C GLU A 289 -21.20 -2.09 5.89
N CYS A 290 -20.27 -1.71 5.02
CA CYS A 290 -18.87 -1.51 5.40
C CYS A 290 -18.48 -0.04 5.61
N GLU A 291 -19.42 0.90 5.47
CA GLU A 291 -19.21 2.34 5.66
C GLU A 291 -17.99 2.89 4.88
N GLY A 292 -17.73 2.36 3.68
CA GLY A 292 -16.62 2.77 2.84
C GLY A 292 -15.27 2.13 3.17
N PHE A 293 -15.21 1.15 4.08
CA PHE A 293 -13.98 0.41 4.37
C PHE A 293 -13.68 -0.70 3.35
N GLY A 294 -14.70 -1.20 2.66
CA GLY A 294 -14.59 -2.32 1.71
C GLY A 294 -14.41 -3.68 2.38
N ARG A 295 -14.32 -3.72 3.71
CA ARG A 295 -14.14 -4.94 4.51
C ARG A 295 -15.01 -4.91 5.75
N VAL A 296 -15.43 -6.09 6.19
CA VAL A 296 -16.21 -6.32 7.41
C VAL A 296 -15.55 -7.39 8.27
N ILE A 297 -15.97 -7.51 9.51
CA ILE A 297 -15.55 -8.65 10.36
C ILE A 297 -16.48 -9.81 10.02
N GLY A 298 -15.97 -10.81 9.34
CA GLY A 298 -16.69 -12.00 8.91
C GLY A 298 -15.86 -13.26 9.06
N ILE A 299 -16.37 -14.37 8.54
CA ILE A 299 -15.61 -15.63 8.49
C ILE A 299 -14.58 -15.52 7.38
N ASP A 300 -13.31 -15.62 7.76
CA ASP A 300 -12.19 -15.45 6.84
C ASP A 300 -11.89 -16.78 6.11
N GLU A 301 -12.06 -16.76 4.79
CA GLU A 301 -11.78 -17.90 3.92
C GLU A 301 -10.39 -18.49 4.15
N GLN A 302 -9.39 -17.64 4.30
CA GLN A 302 -8.02 -18.09 4.54
C GLN A 302 -7.85 -18.73 5.93
N LEU A 303 -8.71 -18.40 6.91
CA LEU A 303 -8.72 -19.06 8.21
C LEU A 303 -9.40 -20.44 8.14
N VAL A 304 -10.36 -20.60 7.28
CA VAL A 304 -11.10 -21.85 7.06
C VAL A 304 -10.32 -22.79 6.15
N ILE A 305 -9.72 -22.27 5.08
CA ILE A 305 -8.94 -23.02 4.08
C ILE A 305 -7.53 -22.43 3.95
N PRO A 306 -6.64 -22.69 4.91
CA PRO A 306 -5.31 -22.08 4.95
C PRO A 306 -4.34 -22.65 3.91
N ASN A 307 -4.56 -23.87 3.44
CA ASN A 307 -3.78 -24.47 2.36
C ASN A 307 -4.71 -24.84 1.20
N ARG A 308 -4.72 -24.01 0.19
CA ARG A 308 -5.55 -24.19 -1.00
C ARG A 308 -5.06 -25.29 -1.94
N ALA A 309 -3.85 -25.81 -1.73
CA ALA A 309 -3.33 -26.94 -2.48
C ALA A 309 -3.92 -28.28 -2.02
N LEU A 310 -4.57 -28.32 -0.86
CA LEU A 310 -5.27 -29.49 -0.39
C LEU A 310 -6.66 -29.59 -1.02
N SER A 311 -7.12 -30.82 -1.24
CA SER A 311 -8.51 -31.10 -1.56
C SER A 311 -9.37 -31.10 -0.30
N VAL A 312 -10.70 -31.05 -0.47
CA VAL A 312 -11.61 -31.20 0.67
C VAL A 312 -11.42 -32.54 1.36
N TYR A 313 -11.15 -33.61 0.58
CA TYR A 313 -10.85 -34.93 1.10
C TYR A 313 -9.58 -34.94 1.96
N ASP A 314 -8.53 -34.25 1.55
CA ASP A 314 -7.26 -34.14 2.29
C ASP A 314 -7.34 -33.18 3.48
N GLY A 315 -8.51 -32.64 3.76
CA GLY A 315 -8.78 -31.76 4.91
C GLY A 315 -8.39 -30.29 4.66
N ALA A 316 -8.64 -29.76 3.47
CA ALA A 316 -8.50 -28.33 3.17
C ALA A 316 -9.32 -27.48 4.15
N VAL A 317 -10.54 -27.90 4.50
CA VAL A 317 -11.44 -27.21 5.44
C VAL A 317 -11.04 -27.54 6.87
N VAL A 318 -10.22 -26.68 7.49
CA VAL A 318 -9.64 -26.98 8.82
C VAL A 318 -10.63 -26.87 9.98
N CYS A 319 -11.73 -26.15 9.81
CA CYS A 319 -12.76 -26.05 10.83
C CYS A 319 -13.55 -27.37 11.02
N TRP A 320 -13.47 -28.28 10.05
CA TRP A 320 -14.06 -29.63 10.11
C TRP A 320 -13.10 -30.71 10.64
N ARG A 321 -11.92 -30.32 11.14
CA ARG A 321 -10.95 -31.27 11.73
C ARG A 321 -11.29 -31.63 13.17
N GLY A 322 -10.87 -32.85 13.58
CA GLY A 322 -11.08 -33.38 14.92
C GLY A 322 -12.30 -34.30 15.04
N GLU A 323 -12.41 -35.06 16.15
CA GLU A 323 -13.41 -36.13 16.30
C GLU A 323 -14.85 -35.63 16.13
N LYS A 324 -15.22 -34.54 16.79
CA LYS A 324 -16.60 -34.01 16.76
C LYS A 324 -16.92 -33.25 15.47
N MET A 325 -15.96 -32.44 14.99
CA MET A 325 -16.19 -31.61 13.80
C MET A 325 -15.92 -32.38 12.52
N GLY A 326 -15.17 -33.47 12.57
CA GLY A 326 -14.94 -34.36 11.44
C GLY A 326 -16.20 -35.06 10.92
N GLU A 327 -17.30 -35.07 11.68
CA GLU A 327 -18.58 -35.56 11.18
C GLU A 327 -19.14 -34.69 10.06
N TRP A 328 -18.94 -33.38 10.12
CA TRP A 328 -19.30 -32.45 9.04
C TRP A 328 -18.56 -32.77 7.74
N LEU A 329 -17.27 -33.07 7.81
CA LEU A 329 -16.51 -33.51 6.64
C LEU A 329 -17.05 -34.81 6.07
N LYS A 330 -17.31 -35.81 6.92
CA LYS A 330 -17.85 -37.13 6.49
C LYS A 330 -19.21 -36.99 5.81
N GLU A 331 -20.06 -36.14 6.34
CA GLU A 331 -21.40 -35.91 5.81
C GLU A 331 -21.32 -35.14 4.48
N PHE A 332 -20.47 -34.08 4.38
CA PHE A 332 -20.21 -33.38 3.13
C PHE A 332 -19.68 -34.34 2.04
N LEU A 333 -18.70 -35.18 2.37
CA LEU A 333 -18.15 -36.15 1.42
C LEU A 333 -19.17 -37.19 0.95
N ARG A 334 -20.16 -37.52 1.77
CA ARG A 334 -21.25 -38.41 1.41
C ARG A 334 -22.23 -37.78 0.42
N GLU A 335 -22.51 -36.47 0.60
CA GLU A 335 -23.44 -35.73 -0.27
C GLU A 335 -22.78 -35.16 -1.55
N ALA A 336 -21.48 -34.91 -1.55
CA ALA A 336 -20.75 -34.31 -2.65
C ALA A 336 -20.95 -35.00 -4.02
N PRO A 337 -21.03 -36.34 -4.14
CA PRO A 337 -21.26 -37.01 -5.42
C PRO A 337 -22.63 -36.69 -6.04
N GLU A 338 -23.67 -36.44 -5.23
CA GLU A 338 -25.00 -36.11 -5.73
C GLU A 338 -25.01 -34.77 -6.51
N HIS A 339 -24.04 -33.92 -6.23
CA HIS A 339 -23.89 -32.61 -6.84
C HIS A 339 -22.68 -32.50 -7.77
N ASN A 340 -22.08 -33.63 -8.16
CA ASN A 340 -20.87 -33.70 -9.01
C ASN A 340 -19.69 -32.89 -8.46
N PHE A 341 -19.58 -32.75 -7.12
CA PHE A 341 -18.50 -32.02 -6.50
C PHE A 341 -17.20 -32.85 -6.47
N PRO A 342 -16.06 -32.35 -7.01
CA PRO A 342 -14.81 -33.09 -7.12
C PRO A 342 -14.02 -33.06 -5.80
N ILE A 343 -14.24 -34.01 -4.92
CA ILE A 343 -13.70 -34.05 -3.55
C ILE A 343 -12.18 -34.17 -3.47
N PHE A 344 -11.51 -34.69 -4.52
CA PHE A 344 -10.06 -34.87 -4.60
C PHE A 344 -9.33 -33.74 -5.32
N THR A 345 -10.06 -32.79 -5.90
CA THR A 345 -9.46 -31.65 -6.61
C THR A 345 -8.95 -30.61 -5.59
N PRO A 346 -7.72 -30.10 -5.72
CA PRO A 346 -7.21 -29.03 -4.90
C PRO A 346 -8.15 -27.80 -4.93
N TYR A 347 -8.31 -27.15 -3.78
CA TYR A 347 -9.26 -26.04 -3.64
C TYR A 347 -9.03 -24.90 -4.66
N TYR A 348 -7.77 -24.61 -5.01
CA TYR A 348 -7.47 -23.57 -6.00
C TYR A 348 -7.92 -23.90 -7.42
N GLU A 349 -8.07 -25.19 -7.76
CA GLU A 349 -8.54 -25.66 -9.08
C GLU A 349 -10.07 -25.74 -9.19
N LEU A 350 -10.78 -25.62 -8.06
CA LEU A 350 -12.24 -25.64 -8.06
C LEU A 350 -12.80 -24.42 -8.83
N THR A 351 -13.84 -24.65 -9.62
CA THR A 351 -14.60 -23.59 -10.28
C THR A 351 -15.32 -22.72 -9.25
N GLN A 352 -15.73 -21.50 -9.63
CA GLN A 352 -16.48 -20.62 -8.71
C GLN A 352 -17.78 -21.29 -8.25
N GLU A 353 -18.50 -21.96 -9.11
CA GLU A 353 -19.74 -22.69 -8.76
C GLU A 353 -19.48 -23.79 -7.72
N GLN A 354 -18.35 -24.50 -7.84
CA GLN A 354 -17.95 -25.54 -6.87
C GLN A 354 -17.54 -24.89 -5.53
N LYS A 355 -16.83 -23.77 -5.56
CA LYS A 355 -16.52 -23.00 -4.33
C LYS A 355 -17.79 -22.51 -3.67
N ASP A 356 -18.70 -21.95 -4.44
CA ASP A 356 -20.00 -21.48 -3.93
C ASP A 356 -20.81 -22.62 -3.32
N TYR A 357 -20.79 -23.83 -3.91
CA TYR A 357 -21.40 -25.00 -3.33
C TYR A 357 -20.77 -25.39 -1.99
N LEU A 358 -19.45 -25.39 -1.87
CA LEU A 358 -18.74 -25.73 -0.63
C LEU A 358 -19.05 -24.69 0.48
N TRP A 359 -19.14 -23.41 0.12
CA TRP A 359 -19.36 -22.32 1.07
C TRP A 359 -20.84 -22.17 1.43
N HIS A 360 -21.71 -22.06 0.47
CA HIS A 360 -23.10 -21.66 0.66
C HIS A 360 -24.08 -22.83 0.56
N GLY A 361 -23.75 -23.87 -0.20
CA GLY A 361 -24.56 -25.08 -0.37
C GLY A 361 -26.01 -24.84 -0.76
N PRO A 362 -26.80 -25.91 -1.03
CA PRO A 362 -28.25 -25.83 -1.02
C PRO A 362 -28.79 -25.68 0.40
N ARG A 363 -29.93 -25.01 0.56
CA ARG A 363 -30.56 -24.83 1.87
C ARG A 363 -30.71 -26.16 2.62
N GLU A 364 -30.35 -26.17 3.93
CA GLU A 364 -30.43 -27.32 4.86
C GLU A 364 -29.38 -28.43 4.65
N LYS A 365 -28.40 -28.28 3.73
CA LYS A 365 -27.31 -29.25 3.56
C LYS A 365 -26.00 -28.80 4.21
N VAL A 366 -25.07 -29.74 4.37
CA VAL A 366 -23.77 -29.49 4.99
C VAL A 366 -22.93 -28.59 4.08
N CYS A 367 -22.61 -27.40 4.53
CA CYS A 367 -21.69 -26.46 3.92
C CYS A 367 -20.96 -25.64 4.98
N ILE A 368 -20.01 -24.82 4.58
CA ILE A 368 -19.24 -24.00 5.53
C ILE A 368 -20.16 -23.01 6.27
N ASP A 369 -21.08 -22.35 5.57
CA ASP A 369 -22.02 -21.39 6.17
C ASP A 369 -22.93 -22.05 7.22
N THR A 370 -23.49 -23.23 6.94
CA THR A 370 -24.35 -23.95 7.91
C THR A 370 -23.55 -24.38 9.14
N PHE A 371 -22.27 -24.71 8.99
CA PHE A 371 -21.37 -24.99 10.10
C PHE A 371 -21.17 -23.74 10.99
N PHE A 372 -20.86 -22.59 10.40
CA PHE A 372 -20.69 -21.36 11.19
C PHE A 372 -21.99 -20.86 11.79
N LYS A 373 -23.11 -21.01 11.10
CA LYS A 373 -24.44 -20.72 11.65
C LYS A 373 -24.73 -21.57 12.89
N MET A 374 -24.42 -22.87 12.86
CA MET A 374 -24.51 -23.73 14.03
C MET A 374 -23.65 -23.24 15.19
N LEU A 375 -22.42 -22.75 14.93
CA LEU A 375 -21.57 -22.16 15.96
C LEU A 375 -22.16 -20.86 16.51
N GLU A 376 -22.77 -20.03 15.66
CA GLU A 376 -23.44 -18.78 16.06
C GLU A 376 -24.67 -19.03 16.93
N GLU A 377 -25.50 -19.97 16.58
CA GLU A 377 -26.67 -20.36 17.36
C GLU A 377 -26.29 -20.93 18.74
N ASN A 378 -25.11 -21.53 18.87
CA ASN A 378 -24.62 -22.14 20.10
C ASN A 378 -23.55 -21.29 20.84
N GLN A 379 -23.45 -19.98 20.61
CA GLN A 379 -22.46 -19.11 21.24
C GLN A 379 -22.50 -19.05 22.77
N TYR A 380 -23.59 -19.49 23.39
CA TYR A 380 -23.67 -19.64 24.84
C TYR A 380 -22.66 -20.63 25.42
N LYS A 381 -22.14 -21.55 24.60
CA LYS A 381 -21.05 -22.47 24.97
C LYS A 381 -19.69 -21.81 24.68
N ILE A 382 -18.83 -21.70 25.67
CA ILE A 382 -17.53 -21.06 25.59
C ILE A 382 -16.68 -21.62 24.42
N GLN A 383 -16.67 -22.93 24.24
CA GLN A 383 -15.92 -23.64 23.21
C GLN A 383 -16.31 -23.18 21.78
N TYR A 384 -17.59 -22.97 21.49
CA TYR A 384 -18.07 -22.53 20.17
C TYR A 384 -17.79 -21.06 19.94
N ARG A 385 -17.88 -20.23 20.97
CA ARG A 385 -17.47 -18.81 20.91
C ARG A 385 -15.98 -18.64 20.60
N VAL A 386 -15.12 -19.44 21.26
CA VAL A 386 -13.68 -19.44 21.01
C VAL A 386 -13.38 -19.95 19.59
N MET A 387 -14.10 -21.00 19.15
CA MET A 387 -13.96 -21.54 17.80
C MET A 387 -14.36 -20.52 16.74
N LEU A 388 -15.50 -19.86 16.91
CA LEU A 388 -15.96 -18.80 16.01
C LEU A 388 -14.96 -17.64 15.95
N ALA A 389 -14.44 -17.19 17.08
CA ALA A 389 -13.44 -16.12 17.15
C ALA A 389 -12.13 -16.48 16.42
N ARG A 390 -11.76 -17.77 16.36
CA ARG A 390 -10.59 -18.26 15.64
C ARG A 390 -10.69 -18.07 14.12
N TYR A 391 -11.90 -18.14 13.57
CA TYR A 391 -12.15 -18.06 12.13
C TYR A 391 -12.69 -16.70 11.68
N ARG A 392 -12.90 -15.76 12.60
CA ARG A 392 -13.26 -14.38 12.28
C ARG A 392 -12.03 -13.56 11.90
N GLY A 393 -12.14 -12.83 10.81
CA GLY A 393 -11.11 -11.95 10.29
C GLY A 393 -11.71 -10.77 9.55
N LYS A 394 -10.86 -9.94 8.97
CA LYS A 394 -11.28 -8.86 8.06
C LYS A 394 -11.51 -9.44 6.67
N THR A 395 -12.77 -9.68 6.34
CA THR A 395 -13.20 -10.22 5.04
C THR A 395 -13.63 -9.11 4.10
N ILE A 396 -13.66 -9.40 2.81
CA ILE A 396 -14.25 -8.50 1.82
C ILE A 396 -15.74 -8.33 2.13
N CYS A 397 -16.23 -7.10 2.07
CA CYS A 397 -17.64 -6.82 2.30
C CYS A 397 -18.52 -7.57 1.30
N PRO A 398 -19.51 -8.37 1.72
CA PRO A 398 -20.35 -9.16 0.83
C PRO A 398 -21.28 -8.30 -0.04
N THR A 399 -21.62 -7.08 0.40
CA THR A 399 -22.50 -6.17 -0.34
C THR A 399 -21.79 -5.41 -1.45
N CYS A 400 -20.64 -4.84 -1.18
CA CYS A 400 -19.92 -4.05 -2.17
C CYS A 400 -18.74 -4.80 -2.82
N HIS A 401 -18.43 -6.00 -2.40
CA HIS A 401 -17.32 -6.82 -2.91
C HIS A 401 -15.98 -6.07 -2.96
N GLY A 402 -15.73 -5.21 -1.96
CA GLY A 402 -14.49 -4.43 -1.84
C GLY A 402 -14.50 -3.09 -2.58
N THR A 403 -15.52 -2.75 -3.37
CA THR A 403 -15.61 -1.48 -4.11
C THR A 403 -15.81 -0.27 -3.21
N ARG A 404 -16.25 -0.45 -1.96
CA ARG A 404 -16.52 0.57 -0.93
C ARG A 404 -17.70 1.48 -1.23
N LEU A 405 -18.22 1.46 -2.45
CA LEU A 405 -19.33 2.28 -2.90
C LEU A 405 -20.66 1.54 -2.83
N LYS A 406 -21.75 2.29 -2.84
CA LYS A 406 -23.09 1.74 -3.09
C LYS A 406 -23.17 1.13 -4.48
N LYS A 407 -24.09 0.18 -4.69
CA LYS A 407 -24.29 -0.50 -5.97
C LYS A 407 -24.66 0.48 -7.08
N GLU A 408 -25.43 1.51 -6.76
CA GLU A 408 -25.92 2.54 -7.67
C GLU A 408 -24.78 3.29 -8.36
N ALA A 409 -23.68 3.54 -7.65
CA ALA A 409 -22.49 4.17 -8.22
C ALA A 409 -21.86 3.36 -9.35
N ASN A 410 -21.99 2.03 -9.31
CA ASN A 410 -21.44 1.15 -10.35
C ASN A 410 -22.31 1.02 -11.59
N TYR A 411 -23.56 1.52 -11.55
CA TYR A 411 -24.42 1.61 -12.73
C TYR A 411 -23.99 2.74 -13.66
N VAL A 412 -23.23 3.70 -13.14
CA VAL A 412 -22.69 4.82 -13.92
C VAL A 412 -21.38 4.39 -14.57
N LYS A 413 -21.29 4.58 -15.89
CA LYS A 413 -20.12 4.17 -16.69
C LYS A 413 -19.58 5.31 -17.52
N VAL A 414 -18.28 5.31 -17.72
CA VAL A 414 -17.54 6.15 -18.67
C VAL A 414 -16.72 5.22 -19.54
N GLY A 415 -16.85 5.30 -20.86
CA GLY A 415 -16.18 4.37 -21.76
C GLY A 415 -16.52 2.89 -21.50
N GLY A 416 -17.75 2.62 -21.02
CA GLY A 416 -18.22 1.26 -20.71
C GLY A 416 -17.77 0.68 -19.36
N LYS A 417 -16.92 1.39 -18.58
CA LYS A 417 -16.43 0.95 -17.25
C LYS A 417 -16.98 1.80 -16.11
N SER A 418 -17.31 1.17 -14.99
CA SER A 418 -17.64 1.85 -13.74
C SER A 418 -16.37 2.39 -13.07
N ILE A 419 -16.53 3.33 -12.12
CA ILE A 419 -15.38 3.88 -11.35
C ILE A 419 -14.65 2.78 -10.56
N SER A 420 -15.38 1.81 -10.02
CA SER A 420 -14.80 0.69 -9.27
C SER A 420 -13.94 -0.20 -10.17
N GLU A 421 -14.40 -0.50 -11.38
CA GLU A 421 -13.60 -1.26 -12.36
C GLU A 421 -12.32 -0.52 -12.76
N LEU A 422 -12.39 0.82 -12.90
CA LEU A 422 -11.20 1.60 -13.27
C LEU A 422 -10.15 1.66 -12.16
N VAL A 423 -10.56 1.79 -10.90
CA VAL A 423 -9.60 1.89 -9.80
C VAL A 423 -8.90 0.57 -9.47
N ASP A 424 -9.45 -0.54 -9.92
CA ASP A 424 -8.84 -1.87 -9.78
C ASP A 424 -7.89 -2.23 -10.92
N LEU A 425 -7.89 -1.44 -12.03
CA LEU A 425 -6.91 -1.62 -13.09
C LEU A 425 -5.50 -1.22 -12.62
N PRO A 426 -4.47 -1.94 -13.04
CA PRO A 426 -3.09 -1.48 -12.92
C PRO A 426 -2.91 -0.14 -13.65
N ILE A 427 -2.03 0.72 -13.13
CA ILE A 427 -1.80 2.08 -13.66
C ILE A 427 -1.50 2.08 -15.17
N HIS A 428 -0.74 1.10 -15.68
CA HIS A 428 -0.44 1.02 -17.11
C HIS A 428 -1.67 0.69 -17.97
N GLU A 429 -2.61 -0.13 -17.47
CA GLU A 429 -3.86 -0.43 -18.15
C GLU A 429 -4.83 0.76 -18.06
N LEU A 430 -4.85 1.42 -16.90
CA LEU A 430 -5.63 2.65 -16.71
C LEU A 430 -5.15 3.74 -17.67
N GLN A 431 -3.85 3.89 -17.89
CA GLN A 431 -3.29 4.80 -18.90
C GLN A 431 -3.77 4.42 -20.31
N ALA A 432 -3.71 3.14 -20.67
CA ALA A 432 -4.18 2.67 -21.97
C ALA A 432 -5.67 2.98 -22.17
N PHE A 433 -6.50 2.74 -21.15
CA PHE A 433 -7.93 3.06 -21.18
C PHE A 433 -8.17 4.54 -21.47
N PHE A 434 -7.52 5.46 -20.76
CA PHE A 434 -7.74 6.90 -20.99
C PHE A 434 -7.18 7.41 -22.32
N ARG A 435 -6.17 6.75 -22.90
CA ARG A 435 -5.67 7.07 -24.25
C ARG A 435 -6.62 6.63 -25.35
N THR A 436 -7.40 5.59 -25.15
CA THR A 436 -8.34 5.03 -26.11
C THR A 436 -9.80 5.45 -25.84
N LEU A 437 -10.03 6.28 -24.82
CA LEU A 437 -11.36 6.72 -24.44
C LEU A 437 -11.96 7.65 -25.51
N GLU A 438 -13.02 7.21 -26.12
CA GLU A 438 -13.83 8.00 -27.05
C GLU A 438 -15.04 8.56 -26.33
N LEU A 439 -15.24 9.87 -26.42
CA LEU A 439 -16.38 10.60 -25.90
C LEU A 439 -17.01 11.39 -27.05
N ASP A 440 -18.32 11.65 -26.99
CA ASP A 440 -18.95 12.56 -27.90
C ASP A 440 -18.41 14.00 -27.76
N GLU A 441 -18.61 14.86 -28.75
CA GLU A 441 -18.01 16.21 -28.77
C GLU A 441 -18.39 17.05 -27.53
N HIS A 442 -19.61 16.91 -27.05
CA HIS A 442 -20.08 17.63 -25.86
C HIS A 442 -19.40 17.14 -24.60
N ASP A 443 -19.40 15.83 -24.35
CA ASP A 443 -18.78 15.20 -23.19
C ASP A 443 -17.25 15.43 -23.22
N ALA A 444 -16.63 15.36 -24.40
CA ALA A 444 -15.20 15.62 -24.56
C ALA A 444 -14.82 17.06 -24.19
N ALA A 445 -15.64 18.05 -24.54
CA ALA A 445 -15.43 19.44 -24.17
C ALA A 445 -15.50 19.64 -22.64
N ILE A 446 -16.48 19.02 -21.97
CA ILE A 446 -16.63 19.06 -20.51
C ILE A 446 -15.45 18.35 -19.82
N ALA A 447 -15.09 17.17 -20.29
CA ALA A 447 -14.07 16.32 -19.68
C ALA A 447 -12.63 16.79 -19.93
N LYS A 448 -12.38 17.65 -20.92
CA LYS A 448 -11.03 18.01 -21.39
C LYS A 448 -10.03 18.34 -20.28
N ARG A 449 -10.41 19.24 -19.36
CA ARG A 449 -9.52 19.64 -18.26
C ARG A 449 -9.30 18.51 -17.25
N ILE A 450 -10.37 17.78 -16.94
CA ILE A 450 -10.33 16.66 -15.99
C ILE A 450 -9.40 15.55 -16.53
N LEU A 451 -9.56 15.19 -17.80
CA LEU A 451 -8.74 14.17 -18.47
C LEU A 451 -7.27 14.59 -18.58
N THR A 452 -6.99 15.88 -18.78
CA THR A 452 -5.61 16.40 -18.78
C THR A 452 -4.95 16.14 -17.41
N GLU A 453 -5.66 16.44 -16.31
CA GLU A 453 -5.14 16.25 -14.95
C GLU A 453 -4.97 14.74 -14.61
N ILE A 454 -5.95 13.91 -14.98
CA ILE A 454 -5.87 12.45 -14.80
C ILE A 454 -4.65 11.89 -15.55
N ASN A 455 -4.51 12.20 -16.84
CA ASN A 455 -3.43 11.69 -17.68
C ASN A 455 -2.06 12.14 -17.17
N SER A 456 -1.92 13.39 -16.75
CA SER A 456 -0.66 13.90 -16.18
C SER A 456 -0.25 13.15 -14.92
N ARG A 457 -1.19 12.94 -13.98
CA ARG A 457 -0.92 12.22 -12.72
C ARG A 457 -0.63 10.74 -12.94
N ILE A 458 -1.34 10.11 -13.86
CA ILE A 458 -1.06 8.72 -14.27
C ILE A 458 0.35 8.64 -14.86
N GLN A 459 0.73 9.59 -15.74
CA GLN A 459 2.07 9.62 -16.34
C GLN A 459 3.16 9.76 -15.27
N PHE A 460 2.97 10.62 -14.26
CA PHE A 460 3.92 10.74 -13.16
C PHE A 460 4.10 9.44 -12.36
N LEU A 461 3.01 8.69 -12.14
CA LEU A 461 3.09 7.37 -11.50
C LEU A 461 3.84 6.35 -12.37
N MET A 462 3.66 6.43 -13.69
CA MET A 462 4.45 5.62 -14.64
C MET A 462 5.93 5.98 -14.59
N ASP A 463 6.24 7.26 -14.59
CA ASP A 463 7.62 7.78 -14.60
C ASP A 463 8.39 7.40 -13.33
N VAL A 464 7.73 7.32 -12.17
CA VAL A 464 8.35 6.85 -10.92
C VAL A 464 8.37 5.31 -10.78
N GLY A 465 8.03 4.55 -11.83
CA GLY A 465 8.09 3.08 -11.84
C GLY A 465 6.98 2.38 -11.05
N LEU A 466 5.82 3.01 -10.84
CA LEU A 466 4.68 2.45 -10.11
C LEU A 466 3.57 1.93 -11.04
N SER A 467 3.92 1.52 -12.25
CA SER A 467 2.99 1.07 -13.30
C SER A 467 2.12 -0.13 -12.90
N TYR A 468 2.58 -0.95 -11.98
CA TYR A 468 1.92 -2.17 -11.51
C TYR A 468 0.90 -1.95 -10.39
N LEU A 469 0.90 -0.78 -9.73
CA LEU A 469 -0.05 -0.48 -8.66
C LEU A 469 -1.46 -0.27 -9.22
N THR A 470 -2.46 -0.48 -8.35
CA THR A 470 -3.86 -0.11 -8.60
C THR A 470 -4.24 1.10 -7.74
N LEU A 471 -5.18 1.92 -8.21
CA LEU A 471 -5.64 3.09 -7.44
C LEU A 471 -6.39 2.69 -6.16
N ASN A 472 -6.98 1.51 -6.13
CA ASN A 472 -7.72 0.98 -4.98
C ASN A 472 -6.81 0.40 -3.88
N ARG A 473 -5.51 0.23 -4.14
CA ARG A 473 -4.57 -0.30 -3.14
C ARG A 473 -4.49 0.63 -1.93
N LEU A 474 -4.58 0.04 -0.73
CA LEU A 474 -4.54 0.77 0.54
C LEU A 474 -3.16 1.38 0.79
N SER A 475 -3.11 2.64 1.21
CA SER A 475 -1.86 3.35 1.51
C SER A 475 -1.04 2.68 2.61
N ASN A 476 -1.69 2.06 3.60
CA ASN A 476 -1.01 1.35 4.68
C ASN A 476 -0.43 -0.02 4.29
N SER A 477 -0.71 -0.50 3.07
CA SER A 477 -0.14 -1.74 2.51
C SER A 477 1.08 -1.48 1.62
N LEU A 478 1.43 -0.22 1.41
CA LEU A 478 2.56 0.19 0.60
C LEU A 478 3.88 0.01 1.37
N SER A 479 4.94 -0.32 0.65
CA SER A 479 6.29 -0.21 1.18
C SER A 479 6.68 1.27 1.38
N GLY A 480 7.72 1.52 2.20
CA GLY A 480 8.24 2.86 2.41
C GLY A 480 8.65 3.53 1.10
N GLY A 481 9.34 2.82 0.22
CA GLY A 481 9.75 3.32 -1.09
C GLY A 481 8.57 3.57 -2.05
N GLU A 482 7.54 2.71 -2.06
CA GLU A 482 6.31 2.96 -2.84
C GLU A 482 5.60 4.24 -2.36
N SER A 483 5.47 4.42 -1.05
CA SER A 483 4.85 5.62 -0.46
C SER A 483 5.63 6.88 -0.82
N GLN A 484 6.93 6.84 -0.73
CA GLN A 484 7.82 7.96 -1.08
C GLN A 484 7.69 8.34 -2.56
N ARG A 485 7.66 7.36 -3.46
CA ARG A 485 7.49 7.59 -4.91
C ARG A 485 6.12 8.15 -5.25
N ILE A 486 5.05 7.73 -4.55
CA ILE A 486 3.72 8.34 -4.68
C ILE A 486 3.77 9.82 -4.27
N ASN A 487 4.42 10.15 -3.16
CA ASN A 487 4.58 11.54 -2.72
C ASN A 487 5.40 12.36 -3.73
N LEU A 488 6.43 11.77 -4.33
CA LEU A 488 7.22 12.40 -5.39
C LEU A 488 6.37 12.66 -6.64
N ALA A 489 5.60 11.69 -7.09
CA ALA A 489 4.68 11.85 -8.23
C ALA A 489 3.63 12.93 -7.98
N THR A 490 3.08 13.00 -6.76
CA THR A 490 2.13 14.05 -6.35
C THR A 490 2.79 15.43 -6.35
N SER A 491 4.04 15.51 -5.89
CA SER A 491 4.81 16.78 -5.88
C SER A 491 5.10 17.30 -7.29
N LEU A 492 5.36 16.43 -8.26
CA LEU A 492 5.45 16.79 -9.68
C LEU A 492 4.14 17.38 -10.20
N GLY A 493 3.01 16.78 -9.82
CA GLY A 493 1.68 17.25 -10.20
C GLY A 493 1.33 18.63 -9.63
N SER A 494 1.95 19.06 -8.53
CA SER A 494 1.71 20.37 -7.91
C SER A 494 2.30 21.55 -8.68
N SER A 495 3.20 21.29 -9.66
CA SER A 495 3.84 22.31 -10.52
C SER A 495 4.48 23.47 -9.75
N LEU A 496 5.00 23.24 -8.54
CA LEU A 496 5.68 24.27 -7.75
C LEU A 496 7.05 24.56 -8.36
N VAL A 497 7.34 25.84 -8.54
CA VAL A 497 8.57 26.35 -9.17
C VAL A 497 9.37 27.14 -8.13
N GLY A 498 10.70 27.06 -8.20
CA GLY A 498 11.58 27.81 -7.32
C GLY A 498 11.60 27.32 -5.88
N SER A 499 11.17 26.09 -5.63
CA SER A 499 11.14 25.43 -4.33
C SER A 499 12.40 24.61 -4.06
N LEU A 500 12.60 24.24 -2.79
CA LEU A 500 13.64 23.30 -2.36
C LEU A 500 12.99 21.96 -2.04
N TYR A 501 13.32 20.93 -2.80
CA TYR A 501 12.93 19.56 -2.50
C TYR A 501 14.06 18.84 -1.78
N ILE A 502 13.75 18.18 -0.67
CA ILE A 502 14.71 17.40 0.09
C ILE A 502 14.16 15.96 0.19
N LEU A 503 14.90 15.01 -0.33
CA LEU A 503 14.52 13.61 -0.41
C LEU A 503 15.47 12.76 0.44
N ASP A 504 14.90 11.78 1.18
CA ASP A 504 15.65 10.84 2.02
C ASP A 504 15.71 9.48 1.34
N GLU A 505 16.88 9.12 0.85
CA GLU A 505 17.18 7.83 0.22
C GLU A 505 16.09 7.32 -0.75
N PRO A 506 15.73 8.07 -1.80
CA PRO A 506 14.60 7.72 -2.67
C PRO A 506 14.84 6.47 -3.53
N SER A 507 16.06 5.94 -3.61
CA SER A 507 16.42 4.70 -4.31
C SER A 507 16.09 3.42 -3.53
N ILE A 508 15.66 3.52 -2.27
CA ILE A 508 15.44 2.34 -1.42
C ILE A 508 14.47 1.35 -2.07
N GLY A 509 14.88 0.07 -2.09
CA GLY A 509 14.08 -1.02 -2.65
C GLY A 509 13.89 -0.93 -4.16
N LEU A 510 14.64 -0.09 -4.86
CA LEU A 510 14.62 0.00 -6.31
C LEU A 510 15.64 -0.94 -6.94
N HIS A 511 15.22 -1.55 -8.04
CA HIS A 511 16.12 -2.18 -8.97
C HIS A 511 16.81 -1.10 -9.82
N SER A 512 18.05 -1.31 -10.29
CA SER A 512 18.82 -0.33 -11.10
C SER A 512 18.02 0.23 -12.28
N ARG A 513 17.21 -0.59 -12.96
CA ARG A 513 16.29 -0.13 -14.01
C ARG A 513 15.31 0.94 -13.55
N ASP A 514 14.79 0.78 -12.33
CA ASP A 514 13.79 1.70 -11.76
C ASP A 514 14.49 2.96 -11.21
N THR A 515 15.78 2.86 -10.80
CA THR A 515 16.62 3.99 -10.41
C THR A 515 16.83 4.95 -11.57
N ASP A 516 17.03 4.46 -12.79
CA ASP A 516 17.12 5.30 -14.00
C ASP A 516 15.84 6.14 -14.23
N CYS A 517 14.68 5.55 -13.98
CA CYS A 517 13.41 6.27 -14.05
C CYS A 517 13.32 7.37 -12.98
N LEU A 518 13.74 7.06 -11.76
CA LEU A 518 13.79 8.02 -10.65
C LEU A 518 14.74 9.19 -10.97
N ILE A 519 15.93 8.94 -11.52
CA ILE A 519 16.88 9.99 -11.94
C ILE A 519 16.23 10.95 -12.95
N LYS A 520 15.49 10.42 -13.94
CA LYS A 520 14.77 11.25 -14.92
C LYS A 520 13.75 12.17 -14.23
N VAL A 521 13.02 11.64 -13.25
CA VAL A 521 12.04 12.40 -12.46
C VAL A 521 12.71 13.50 -11.63
N LEU A 522 13.82 13.20 -10.96
CA LEU A 522 14.60 14.19 -10.21
C LEU A 522 15.12 15.31 -11.14
N ARG A 523 15.54 14.96 -12.33
CA ARG A 523 15.95 15.92 -13.36
C ARG A 523 14.79 16.76 -13.88
N GLN A 524 13.60 16.18 -14.06
CA GLN A 524 12.39 16.95 -14.40
C GLN A 524 12.04 17.98 -13.32
N LEU A 525 12.07 17.58 -12.04
CA LEU A 525 11.89 18.52 -10.92
C LEU A 525 12.89 19.68 -10.95
N GLN A 526 14.15 19.38 -11.23
CA GLN A 526 15.20 20.37 -11.36
C GLN A 526 14.92 21.32 -12.54
N GLN A 527 14.54 20.79 -13.70
CA GLN A 527 14.26 21.57 -14.92
C GLN A 527 13.09 22.53 -14.77
N LEU A 528 12.15 22.24 -13.86
CA LEU A 528 11.10 23.18 -13.47
C LEU A 528 11.61 24.37 -12.66
N GLY A 529 12.93 24.50 -12.45
CA GLY A 529 13.56 25.61 -11.71
C GLY A 529 13.67 25.37 -10.20
N ASN A 530 13.50 24.14 -9.75
CA ASN A 530 13.63 23.77 -8.35
C ASN A 530 15.08 23.41 -7.98
N THR A 531 15.40 23.53 -6.70
CA THR A 531 16.61 22.95 -6.12
C THR A 531 16.25 21.59 -5.55
N VAL A 532 16.96 20.56 -5.94
CA VAL A 532 16.68 19.18 -5.49
C VAL A 532 17.87 18.70 -4.68
N VAL A 533 17.68 18.45 -3.40
CA VAL A 533 18.69 17.93 -2.48
C VAL A 533 18.30 16.50 -2.14
N VAL A 534 19.19 15.55 -2.35
CA VAL A 534 18.95 14.13 -2.12
C VAL A 534 19.98 13.60 -1.15
N VAL A 535 19.54 13.00 -0.06
CA VAL A 535 20.43 12.20 0.81
C VAL A 535 20.50 10.81 0.21
N GLU A 536 21.67 10.35 -0.21
CA GLU A 536 21.78 9.10 -0.97
C GLU A 536 23.10 8.36 -0.80
N HIS A 537 23.03 7.06 -1.06
CA HIS A 537 24.16 6.14 -1.11
C HIS A 537 24.26 5.36 -2.43
N ASP A 538 23.23 5.44 -3.27
CA ASP A 538 23.18 4.76 -4.55
C ASP A 538 24.17 5.40 -5.55
N GLU A 539 25.00 4.55 -6.17
CA GLU A 539 26.06 5.00 -7.08
C GLU A 539 25.49 5.74 -8.30
N GLU A 540 24.38 5.25 -8.85
CA GLU A 540 23.78 5.80 -10.09
C GLU A 540 23.24 7.22 -9.83
N ILE A 541 22.57 7.44 -8.69
CA ILE A 541 22.07 8.75 -8.29
C ILE A 541 23.21 9.71 -7.96
N ILE A 542 24.27 9.24 -7.27
CA ILE A 542 25.43 10.06 -6.96
C ILE A 542 26.13 10.50 -8.26
N ARG A 543 26.31 9.59 -9.21
CA ARG A 543 26.89 9.91 -10.54
C ARG A 543 26.01 10.84 -11.37
N ALA A 544 24.71 10.81 -11.18
CA ALA A 544 23.77 11.69 -11.84
C ALA A 544 23.69 13.10 -11.20
N ALA A 545 24.32 13.36 -10.06
CA ALA A 545 24.29 14.65 -9.38
C ALA A 545 25.08 15.72 -10.13
N ASP A 546 24.64 16.99 -10.04
CA ASP A 546 25.44 18.14 -10.47
C ASP A 546 26.48 18.53 -9.42
N TYR A 547 26.14 18.32 -8.15
CA TYR A 547 26.96 18.76 -7.03
C TYR A 547 26.88 17.74 -5.89
N ILE A 548 28.01 17.43 -5.29
CA ILE A 548 28.14 16.45 -4.21
C ILE A 548 28.61 17.14 -2.93
N ILE A 549 28.01 16.78 -1.82
CA ILE A 549 28.44 17.13 -0.47
C ILE A 549 28.64 15.83 0.29
N ASP A 550 29.88 15.50 0.60
CA ASP A 550 30.23 14.28 1.35
C ASP A 550 30.57 14.61 2.78
N ILE A 551 29.87 13.97 3.72
CA ILE A 551 30.01 14.19 5.16
C ILE A 551 30.70 12.98 5.79
N GLY A 552 31.80 13.23 6.48
CA GLY A 552 32.63 12.22 7.10
C GLY A 552 33.62 12.81 8.09
N PRO A 553 34.85 12.25 8.14
CA PRO A 553 35.34 11.05 7.42
C PRO A 553 34.77 9.73 7.95
N ASN A 554 34.30 9.71 9.22
CA ASN A 554 33.77 8.55 9.89
C ASN A 554 32.33 8.78 10.39
N ALA A 555 31.82 7.85 11.17
CA ALA A 555 30.46 7.92 11.75
C ALA A 555 30.48 8.51 13.18
N GLY A 556 29.32 9.02 13.63
CA GLY A 556 29.13 9.53 14.97
C GLY A 556 30.06 10.71 15.32
N ARG A 557 30.70 10.67 16.46
CA ARG A 557 31.63 11.75 16.94
C ARG A 557 32.84 11.95 16.04
N LEU A 558 33.25 10.95 15.28
CA LEU A 558 34.39 11.03 14.35
C LEU A 558 33.92 11.48 12.95
N GLY A 559 32.62 11.68 12.77
CA GLY A 559 32.01 12.27 11.57
C GLY A 559 31.71 13.76 11.75
N GLY A 560 30.76 14.24 10.97
CA GLY A 560 30.20 15.59 11.08
C GLY A 560 31.05 16.69 10.45
N GLU A 561 32.03 16.34 9.61
CA GLU A 561 32.86 17.28 8.85
C GLU A 561 32.57 17.14 7.34
N ILE A 562 32.75 18.21 6.57
CA ILE A 562 32.67 18.13 5.10
C ILE A 562 34.00 17.60 4.60
N VAL A 563 33.97 16.40 4.01
CA VAL A 563 35.16 15.74 3.47
C VAL A 563 35.34 16.11 2.00
N TYR A 564 34.24 16.29 1.29
CA TYR A 564 34.25 16.77 -0.09
C TYR A 564 33.00 17.66 -0.35
N GLN A 565 33.22 18.69 -1.15
CA GLN A 565 32.17 19.56 -1.63
C GLN A 565 32.57 20.06 -3.03
N GLY A 566 31.80 19.78 -4.04
CA GLY A 566 32.14 20.20 -5.40
C GLY A 566 31.28 19.56 -6.48
N ASP A 567 31.63 19.92 -7.73
CA ASP A 567 31.00 19.37 -8.93
C ASP A 567 31.47 17.93 -9.16
N MET A 568 30.60 17.12 -9.73
CA MET A 568 30.87 15.71 -10.05
C MET A 568 32.08 15.57 -11.02
N ASN A 569 32.30 16.55 -11.87
CA ASN A 569 33.37 16.52 -12.86
C ASN A 569 34.76 16.88 -12.26
N ASP A 570 34.80 17.38 -11.04
CA ASP A 570 36.05 17.87 -10.41
C ASP A 570 36.63 16.84 -9.41
N LEU A 571 36.23 15.59 -9.46
CA LEU A 571 36.70 14.52 -8.56
C LEU A 571 38.20 14.28 -8.78
N LYS A 572 38.96 14.21 -7.66
CA LYS A 572 40.43 14.01 -7.73
C LYS A 572 40.81 12.74 -6.95
N PRO A 573 41.78 11.95 -7.48
CA PRO A 573 42.36 10.81 -6.81
C PRO A 573 43.03 11.20 -5.48
N GLY A 574 43.06 10.22 -4.53
CA GLY A 574 43.69 10.41 -3.21
C GLY A 574 42.82 11.20 -2.21
N SER A 575 41.52 11.31 -2.44
CA SER A 575 40.59 11.95 -1.51
C SER A 575 40.49 11.20 -0.18
N GLN A 576 40.27 11.94 0.91
CA GLN A 576 39.91 11.33 2.22
C GLN A 576 38.48 10.78 2.25
N SER A 577 37.66 11.13 1.27
CA SER A 577 36.28 10.68 1.11
C SER A 577 36.25 9.23 0.62
N HIS A 578 35.62 8.34 1.38
CA HIS A 578 35.37 6.97 0.93
C HIS A 578 34.45 6.93 -0.29
N THR A 579 33.46 7.82 -0.37
CA THR A 579 32.56 7.94 -1.52
C THR A 579 33.35 8.25 -2.79
N ILE A 580 34.22 9.27 -2.75
CA ILE A 580 35.01 9.67 -3.92
C ILE A 580 35.99 8.56 -4.34
N ARG A 581 36.63 7.92 -3.39
CA ARG A 581 37.55 6.79 -3.67
C ARG A 581 36.82 5.62 -4.32
N TYR A 582 35.58 5.33 -3.88
CA TYR A 582 34.75 4.30 -4.50
C TYR A 582 34.34 4.69 -5.91
N LEU A 583 33.84 5.93 -6.13
CA LEU A 583 33.45 6.44 -7.44
C LEU A 583 34.58 6.46 -8.47
N LEU A 584 35.82 6.66 -8.01
CA LEU A 584 37.03 6.62 -8.81
C LEU A 584 37.64 5.20 -8.96
N GLY A 585 37.06 4.19 -8.30
CA GLY A 585 37.55 2.80 -8.35
C GLY A 585 38.81 2.54 -7.50
N GLU A 586 39.20 3.48 -6.62
CA GLU A 586 40.30 3.28 -5.66
C GLU A 586 39.90 2.34 -4.50
N GLU A 587 38.62 2.30 -4.17
CA GLU A 587 38.01 1.32 -3.26
C GLU A 587 36.93 0.54 -4.03
N THR A 588 36.97 -0.80 -3.92
CA THR A 588 35.99 -1.69 -4.56
C THR A 588 35.55 -2.76 -3.58
N ILE A 589 34.34 -3.27 -3.79
CA ILE A 589 33.92 -4.55 -3.19
C ILE A 589 34.29 -5.62 -4.22
N ASP A 590 35.24 -6.48 -3.86
CA ASP A 590 35.76 -7.47 -4.79
C ASP A 590 34.79 -8.63 -4.96
N THR A 591 34.69 -9.16 -6.18
CA THR A 591 33.95 -10.40 -6.44
C THR A 591 34.73 -11.58 -5.85
N PRO A 592 34.06 -12.54 -5.20
CA PRO A 592 34.72 -13.73 -4.67
C PRO A 592 35.50 -14.47 -5.78
N VAL A 593 36.70 -14.98 -5.44
CA VAL A 593 37.53 -15.74 -6.37
C VAL A 593 36.84 -17.05 -6.80
N ALA A 594 36.01 -17.63 -5.91
CA ALA A 594 35.21 -18.81 -6.16
C ALA A 594 33.95 -18.76 -5.30
N TYR A 595 32.84 -19.20 -5.87
CA TYR A 595 31.58 -19.37 -5.15
C TYR A 595 31.57 -20.68 -4.37
N ARG A 596 30.88 -20.69 -3.22
CA ARG A 596 30.75 -21.90 -2.39
C ARG A 596 29.92 -22.96 -3.14
N PRO A 597 30.43 -24.18 -3.27
CA PRO A 597 29.65 -25.27 -3.84
C PRO A 597 28.55 -25.70 -2.85
N TRP A 598 27.41 -26.12 -3.41
CA TRP A 598 26.31 -26.63 -2.61
C TRP A 598 25.73 -27.89 -3.23
N ASN A 599 25.22 -28.81 -2.40
CA ASN A 599 24.54 -30.02 -2.82
C ASN A 599 23.16 -30.14 -2.17
N ASN A 600 22.99 -29.53 -1.01
CA ASN A 600 21.75 -29.58 -0.25
C ASN A 600 20.93 -28.33 -0.52
N TYR A 601 19.61 -28.51 -0.65
CA TYR A 601 18.69 -27.42 -0.91
C TYR A 601 17.29 -27.69 -0.35
N ILE A 602 16.50 -26.64 -0.20
CA ILE A 602 15.06 -26.69 0.04
C ILE A 602 14.39 -26.11 -1.19
N GLU A 603 13.37 -26.79 -1.72
CA GLU A 603 12.65 -26.37 -2.91
C GLU A 603 11.21 -26.04 -2.59
N VAL A 604 10.76 -24.85 -3.02
CA VAL A 604 9.35 -24.47 -3.04
C VAL A 604 8.76 -24.90 -4.37
N LYS A 605 7.70 -25.69 -4.32
CA LYS A 605 6.98 -26.19 -5.50
C LYS A 605 5.71 -25.40 -5.75
N GLY A 606 5.50 -25.00 -7.00
CA GLY A 606 4.25 -24.41 -7.48
C GLY A 606 3.82 -23.16 -6.74
N ALA A 607 4.74 -22.23 -6.43
CA ALA A 607 4.44 -20.98 -5.75
C ALA A 607 3.49 -20.11 -6.59
N ARG A 608 2.30 -19.78 -6.04
CA ARG A 608 1.21 -19.08 -6.78
C ARG A 608 0.60 -17.89 -6.06
N GLU A 609 1.08 -17.55 -4.88
CA GLU A 609 0.53 -16.43 -4.12
C GLU A 609 0.72 -15.11 -4.88
N HIS A 610 -0.26 -14.23 -4.82
CA HIS A 610 -0.30 -12.94 -5.52
C HIS A 610 -0.04 -13.08 -7.03
N ASN A 611 1.07 -12.49 -7.51
CA ASN A 611 1.43 -12.49 -8.93
C ASN A 611 2.30 -13.67 -9.36
N LEU A 612 2.71 -14.56 -8.46
CA LEU A 612 3.56 -15.71 -8.80
C LEU A 612 2.82 -16.72 -9.71
N LYS A 613 3.51 -17.24 -10.71
CA LYS A 613 2.93 -18.01 -11.81
C LYS A 613 3.14 -19.53 -11.68
N GLY A 614 3.12 -20.07 -10.45
CA GLY A 614 3.29 -21.49 -10.20
C GLY A 614 4.74 -21.94 -10.38
N ILE A 615 5.68 -21.14 -9.89
CA ILE A 615 7.11 -21.37 -10.07
C ILE A 615 7.67 -22.37 -9.05
N ASP A 616 8.66 -23.13 -9.49
CA ASP A 616 9.49 -23.99 -8.64
C ASP A 616 10.83 -23.32 -8.40
N VAL A 617 11.23 -23.18 -7.13
CA VAL A 617 12.44 -22.44 -6.75
C VAL A 617 13.24 -23.20 -5.72
N ARG A 618 14.55 -23.41 -5.98
CA ARG A 618 15.50 -24.04 -5.07
C ARG A 618 16.28 -23.01 -4.28
N PHE A 619 16.36 -23.24 -2.98
CA PHE A 619 17.15 -22.43 -2.05
C PHE A 619 18.29 -23.30 -1.52
N PRO A 620 19.52 -23.11 -2.01
CA PRO A 620 20.69 -23.83 -1.53
C PRO A 620 20.97 -23.58 -0.06
N LEU A 621 21.49 -24.60 0.65
CA LEU A 621 21.85 -24.53 2.06
C LEU A 621 23.34 -24.25 2.26
N ASN A 622 23.71 -23.66 3.40
CA ASN A 622 25.08 -23.31 3.81
C ASN A 622 25.81 -22.35 2.85
N VAL A 623 25.10 -21.56 2.11
CA VAL A 623 25.62 -20.55 1.19
C VAL A 623 24.84 -19.26 1.30
N MET A 624 25.28 -18.21 0.60
CA MET A 624 24.57 -16.94 0.45
C MET A 624 23.76 -16.96 -0.84
N THR A 625 22.43 -16.96 -0.70
CA THR A 625 21.51 -16.87 -1.84
C THR A 625 20.88 -15.48 -1.87
N VAL A 626 20.92 -14.81 -3.01
CA VAL A 626 20.25 -13.52 -3.22
C VAL A 626 19.04 -13.69 -4.14
N VAL A 627 17.88 -13.22 -3.68
CA VAL A 627 16.65 -13.15 -4.47
C VAL A 627 16.48 -11.73 -4.96
N THR A 628 16.52 -11.54 -6.25
CA THR A 628 16.51 -10.24 -6.93
C THR A 628 15.43 -10.15 -8.01
N GLY A 629 15.37 -9.04 -8.73
CA GLY A 629 14.42 -8.76 -9.81
C GLY A 629 13.75 -7.41 -9.65
N VAL A 630 13.05 -6.95 -10.67
CA VAL A 630 12.39 -5.63 -10.68
C VAL A 630 11.38 -5.44 -9.55
N SER A 631 11.05 -4.18 -9.23
CA SER A 631 10.04 -3.86 -8.22
C SER A 631 8.69 -4.49 -8.58
N GLY A 632 8.03 -5.13 -7.58
CA GLY A 632 6.76 -5.82 -7.79
C GLY A 632 6.84 -7.17 -8.51
N SER A 633 8.02 -7.77 -8.74
CA SER A 633 8.18 -9.08 -9.39
C SER A 633 7.78 -10.30 -8.54
N GLY A 634 7.50 -10.12 -7.24
CA GLY A 634 7.05 -11.19 -6.34
C GLY A 634 8.11 -11.72 -5.37
N LYS A 635 9.27 -11.05 -5.22
CA LYS A 635 10.37 -11.46 -4.31
C LYS A 635 9.92 -11.68 -2.87
N SER A 636 9.32 -10.66 -2.26
CA SER A 636 8.85 -10.74 -0.87
C SER A 636 7.73 -11.76 -0.71
N THR A 637 6.89 -11.95 -1.73
CA THR A 637 5.85 -12.99 -1.76
C THR A 637 6.48 -14.37 -1.71
N LEU A 638 7.49 -14.65 -2.56
CA LEU A 638 8.18 -15.93 -2.59
C LEU A 638 8.91 -16.22 -1.27
N VAL A 639 9.71 -15.26 -0.80
CA VAL A 639 10.65 -15.49 0.31
C VAL A 639 9.94 -15.36 1.66
N ARG A 640 9.20 -14.25 1.89
CA ARG A 640 8.57 -13.98 3.17
C ARG A 640 7.24 -14.70 3.33
N ASP A 641 6.34 -14.58 2.30
CA ASP A 641 4.97 -15.04 2.47
C ASP A 641 4.81 -16.54 2.21
N ILE A 642 5.67 -17.15 1.41
CA ILE A 642 5.66 -18.60 1.15
C ILE A 642 6.79 -19.29 1.92
N PHE A 643 8.05 -19.11 1.51
CA PHE A 643 9.18 -19.89 2.02
C PHE A 643 9.37 -19.76 3.53
N PHE A 644 9.46 -18.52 4.04
CA PHE A 644 9.66 -18.29 5.48
C PHE A 644 8.50 -18.82 6.32
N LYS A 645 7.25 -18.46 5.97
CA LYS A 645 6.08 -18.88 6.75
C LYS A 645 5.87 -20.41 6.72
N ALA A 646 6.13 -21.04 5.58
CA ALA A 646 5.98 -22.49 5.45
C ALA A 646 7.02 -23.24 6.30
N LEU A 647 8.30 -22.83 6.26
CA LEU A 647 9.34 -23.43 7.09
C LEU A 647 9.18 -23.08 8.58
N LYS A 648 8.76 -21.87 8.91
CA LYS A 648 8.49 -21.50 10.31
C LYS A 648 7.38 -22.36 10.91
N ARG A 649 6.39 -22.73 10.11
CA ARG A 649 5.34 -23.67 10.52
C ARG A 649 5.86 -25.09 10.69
N GLU A 650 6.83 -25.51 9.89
CA GLU A 650 7.44 -26.86 9.97
C GLU A 650 8.32 -26.98 11.22
N TYR A 651 9.10 -25.94 11.56
CA TYR A 651 10.06 -25.96 12.68
C TYR A 651 9.46 -25.52 14.02
N SER A 652 8.40 -24.76 14.01
CA SER A 652 7.70 -24.28 15.21
C SER A 652 6.19 -24.34 14.99
N GLU A 653 5.39 -24.51 16.05
CA GLU A 653 3.93 -24.46 16.00
C GLU A 653 3.41 -23.03 15.70
N SER A 654 3.98 -22.39 14.69
CA SER A 654 3.53 -21.05 14.26
C SER A 654 2.15 -21.13 13.63
N ASN A 655 1.28 -20.20 14.00
CA ASN A 655 -0.01 -19.99 13.36
C ASN A 655 0.09 -19.18 12.06
N ASP A 656 1.31 -18.81 11.65
CA ASP A 656 1.53 -18.06 10.41
C ASP A 656 1.16 -18.91 9.20
N ARG A 657 0.48 -18.29 8.25
CA ARG A 657 0.02 -18.98 7.05
C ARG A 657 0.97 -18.73 5.92
N PRO A 658 1.50 -19.79 5.31
CA PRO A 658 2.20 -19.65 4.06
C PRO A 658 1.24 -19.25 2.93
N GLY A 659 1.73 -18.48 1.99
CA GLY A 659 1.04 -18.21 0.73
C GLY A 659 0.84 -19.47 -0.09
N GLU A 660 0.08 -19.37 -1.18
CA GLU A 660 -0.32 -20.50 -2.01
C GLU A 660 0.87 -21.16 -2.71
N HIS A 661 1.07 -22.44 -2.43
CA HIS A 661 2.11 -23.28 -3.03
C HIS A 661 1.71 -24.75 -2.96
N LEU A 662 2.29 -25.60 -3.80
CA LEU A 662 2.01 -27.04 -3.81
C LEU A 662 2.66 -27.76 -2.62
N GLY A 663 3.89 -27.39 -2.27
CA GLY A 663 4.61 -28.00 -1.16
C GLY A 663 6.05 -27.48 -1.05
N ILE A 664 6.72 -27.93 0.02
CA ILE A 664 8.15 -27.71 0.21
C ILE A 664 8.83 -29.07 0.29
N GLU A 665 9.90 -29.23 -0.48
CA GLU A 665 10.64 -30.48 -0.61
C GLU A 665 12.14 -30.26 -0.36
N GLY A 666 12.91 -31.34 -0.23
CA GLY A 666 14.37 -31.31 -0.08
C GLY A 666 14.86 -31.53 1.35
N ASP A 667 15.98 -30.92 1.68
CA ASP A 667 16.77 -31.20 2.90
C ASP A 667 16.26 -30.44 4.13
N ILE A 668 14.95 -30.37 4.33
CA ILE A 668 14.28 -29.60 5.41
C ILE A 668 14.83 -29.98 6.79
N ARG A 669 15.15 -31.26 7.01
CA ARG A 669 15.62 -31.77 8.30
C ARG A 669 17.02 -31.34 8.69
N MET A 670 17.80 -30.84 7.74
CA MET A 670 19.18 -30.35 7.99
C MET A 670 19.17 -29.01 8.72
N VAL A 671 18.09 -28.30 8.66
CA VAL A 671 17.88 -27.00 9.31
C VAL A 671 16.96 -27.18 10.52
N LYS A 672 17.16 -26.41 11.57
CA LYS A 672 16.39 -26.50 12.82
C LYS A 672 15.52 -25.29 13.09
N ASP A 673 15.82 -24.14 12.49
CA ASP A 673 15.04 -22.92 12.64
C ASP A 673 15.21 -22.01 11.43
N ILE A 674 14.29 -21.08 11.28
CA ILE A 674 14.35 -20.01 10.29
C ILE A 674 13.98 -18.69 10.94
N GLU A 675 14.79 -17.65 10.71
CA GLU A 675 14.59 -16.32 11.26
C GLU A 675 14.51 -15.27 10.15
N PHE A 676 13.51 -14.39 10.26
CA PHE A 676 13.32 -13.26 9.35
C PHE A 676 13.84 -11.97 9.99
N VAL A 677 14.82 -11.35 9.36
CA VAL A 677 15.49 -10.13 9.84
C VAL A 677 15.03 -8.98 8.97
N ASP A 678 14.01 -8.29 9.43
CA ASP A 678 13.40 -7.14 8.78
C ASP A 678 13.92 -5.80 9.34
N GLN A 679 13.52 -4.70 8.69
CA GLN A 679 13.87 -3.34 9.08
C GLN A 679 13.01 -2.77 10.22
N ASN A 680 12.05 -3.54 10.73
CA ASN A 680 11.22 -3.08 11.83
C ASN A 680 12.03 -2.82 13.10
N PRO A 681 11.65 -1.83 13.92
CA PRO A 681 12.32 -1.56 15.19
C PRO A 681 12.42 -2.82 16.05
N ILE A 682 13.54 -2.97 16.79
CA ILE A 682 13.80 -4.10 17.70
C ILE A 682 12.84 -4.20 18.89
N GLY A 683 11.92 -3.23 19.01
CA GLY A 683 10.84 -3.23 19.99
C GLY A 683 9.92 -2.02 19.79
N LYS A 684 8.67 -2.15 20.22
CA LYS A 684 7.65 -1.09 20.08
C LYS A 684 7.76 0.04 21.11
N SER A 685 8.53 -0.17 22.18
CA SER A 685 8.71 0.79 23.27
C SER A 685 9.95 1.66 23.03
N THR A 686 9.85 2.95 23.36
CA THR A 686 10.99 3.89 23.41
C THR A 686 12.12 3.41 24.34
N ARG A 687 11.85 2.44 25.22
CA ARG A 687 12.81 1.78 26.12
C ARG A 687 13.62 0.66 25.46
N SER A 688 13.22 0.21 24.27
CA SER A 688 14.00 -0.77 23.50
C SER A 688 15.25 -0.11 22.94
N ASN A 689 16.40 -0.71 23.15
CA ASN A 689 17.70 -0.18 22.74
C ASN A 689 18.71 -1.31 22.41
N PRO A 690 19.81 -1.00 21.70
CA PRO A 690 20.77 -1.98 21.26
C PRO A 690 21.38 -2.80 22.40
N VAL A 691 21.77 -2.17 23.51
CA VAL A 691 22.47 -2.85 24.63
C VAL A 691 21.58 -3.88 25.34
N THR A 692 20.26 -3.61 25.41
CA THR A 692 19.28 -4.57 25.96
C THR A 692 19.05 -5.72 24.99
N TYR A 693 18.97 -5.44 23.70
CA TYR A 693 18.71 -6.45 22.69
C TYR A 693 19.82 -7.50 22.60
N VAL A 694 21.09 -7.06 22.61
CA VAL A 694 22.26 -7.98 22.63
C VAL A 694 22.52 -8.56 24.00
N LYS A 695 21.68 -8.32 25.00
CA LYS A 695 21.76 -8.81 26.38
C LYS A 695 23.05 -8.41 27.12
N ALA A 696 23.70 -7.34 26.67
CA ALA A 696 24.87 -6.79 27.40
C ALA A 696 24.42 -5.99 28.62
N TYR A 697 23.23 -5.41 28.59
CA TYR A 697 22.70 -4.63 29.71
C TYR A 697 22.52 -5.46 30.99
N ASP A 698 22.22 -6.74 30.88
CA ASP A 698 22.09 -7.62 32.04
C ASP A 698 23.41 -7.74 32.83
N GLU A 699 24.57 -7.82 32.15
CA GLU A 699 25.87 -7.85 32.78
C GLU A 699 26.25 -6.47 33.37
N ILE A 700 25.89 -5.38 32.68
CA ILE A 700 26.10 -4.01 33.17
C ILE A 700 25.31 -3.78 34.46
N ARG A 701 24.04 -4.17 34.51
CA ARG A 701 23.21 -4.05 35.73
C ARG A 701 23.78 -4.86 36.92
N LYS A 702 24.29 -6.06 36.66
CA LYS A 702 24.95 -6.86 37.69
C LYS A 702 26.21 -6.15 38.22
N LEU A 703 27.01 -5.59 37.32
CA LEU A 703 28.21 -4.85 37.68
C LEU A 703 27.91 -3.65 38.60
N PHE A 704 26.82 -2.91 38.31
CA PHE A 704 26.40 -1.80 39.16
C PHE A 704 25.84 -2.27 40.50
N ALA A 705 25.13 -3.38 40.56
CA ALA A 705 24.62 -3.97 41.81
C ALA A 705 25.74 -4.47 42.72
N GLU A 706 26.91 -4.78 42.17
CA GLU A 706 28.09 -5.22 42.91
C GLU A 706 28.89 -4.06 43.53
N GLN A 707 28.59 -2.81 43.17
CA GLN A 707 29.29 -1.64 43.71
C GLN A 707 29.03 -1.46 45.21
N PRO A 708 30.01 -0.96 45.97
CA PRO A 708 29.90 -0.81 47.43
C PRO A 708 28.66 -0.02 47.87
N LEU A 709 28.40 1.11 47.22
CA LEU A 709 27.23 1.94 47.54
C LEU A 709 25.90 1.21 47.23
N ALA A 710 25.80 0.50 46.10
CA ALA A 710 24.62 -0.30 45.76
C ALA A 710 24.34 -1.39 46.81
N LYS A 711 25.40 -2.07 47.30
CA LYS A 711 25.27 -3.09 48.37
C LYS A 711 24.85 -2.48 49.68
N GLN A 712 25.32 -1.31 50.04
CA GLN A 712 24.94 -0.61 51.27
C GLN A 712 23.46 -0.17 51.22
N LEU A 713 22.98 0.25 50.06
CA LEU A 713 21.59 0.66 49.84
C LEU A 713 20.64 -0.50 49.53
N GLY A 714 21.15 -1.73 49.41
CA GLY A 714 20.36 -2.92 49.09
C GLY A 714 19.83 -2.96 47.65
N TYR A 715 20.50 -2.26 46.75
CA TYR A 715 20.08 -2.18 45.34
C TYR A 715 20.48 -3.45 44.59
N THR A 716 19.48 -4.13 44.08
CA THR A 716 19.65 -5.31 43.19
C THR A 716 19.85 -4.89 41.74
N ALA A 717 20.24 -5.83 40.87
CA ALA A 717 20.35 -5.58 39.43
C ALA A 717 19.03 -5.06 38.78
N GLY A 718 17.88 -5.39 39.37
CA GLY A 718 16.59 -4.86 38.95
C GLY A 718 16.43 -3.36 39.17
N TYR A 719 17.10 -2.81 40.17
CA TYR A 719 17.06 -1.38 40.50
C TYR A 719 17.70 -0.52 39.40
N PHE A 720 18.70 -1.05 38.72
CA PHE A 720 19.36 -0.39 37.59
C PHE A 720 18.65 -0.66 36.24
N SER A 721 17.39 -1.10 36.27
CA SER A 721 16.60 -1.30 35.09
C SER A 721 15.65 -0.13 34.88
N PHE A 722 15.58 0.43 33.64
CA PHE A 722 14.59 1.42 33.26
C PHE A 722 13.22 0.79 32.91
N ASN A 723 13.11 -0.56 32.90
CA ASN A 723 11.87 -1.29 32.62
C ASN A 723 11.09 -1.68 33.88
N THR A 724 11.78 -1.82 35.02
CA THR A 724 11.18 -2.25 36.29
C THR A 724 11.10 -1.09 37.26
N GLU A 725 10.14 -1.15 38.18
CA GLU A 725 10.03 -0.16 39.26
C GLU A 725 11.20 -0.30 40.23
N GLY A 726 11.57 0.80 40.87
CA GLY A 726 12.66 0.91 41.79
C GLY A 726 13.53 2.12 41.51
N GLY A 727 14.59 1.97 40.73
CA GLY A 727 15.50 3.07 40.42
C GLY A 727 15.18 3.91 39.21
N ARG A 728 14.17 3.56 38.39
CA ARG A 728 13.75 4.35 37.24
C ARG A 728 12.99 5.62 37.68
N CYS A 729 13.02 6.68 36.84
CA CYS A 729 12.17 7.83 37.02
C CYS A 729 10.69 7.43 36.97
N GLU A 730 9.88 7.89 37.90
CA GLU A 730 8.48 7.50 38.01
C GLU A 730 7.61 8.24 37.01
N GLU A 731 7.92 9.49 36.69
CA GLU A 731 7.16 10.33 35.77
C GLU A 731 7.25 9.80 34.34
N CYS A 732 8.45 9.69 33.77
CA CYS A 732 8.63 9.15 32.41
C CYS A 732 8.71 7.62 32.39
N LYS A 733 8.59 6.93 33.53
CA LYS A 733 8.67 5.47 33.66
C LYS A 733 9.92 4.88 33.01
N GLY A 734 11.03 5.62 33.02
CA GLY A 734 12.30 5.21 32.44
C GLY A 734 12.47 5.49 30.95
N GLU A 735 11.58 6.24 30.34
CA GLU A 735 11.69 6.62 28.91
C GLU A 735 12.64 7.79 28.68
N GLY A 736 12.79 8.67 29.68
CA GLY A 736 13.56 9.91 29.60
C GLY A 736 12.77 11.05 28.94
N THR A 737 11.71 10.73 28.25
CA THR A 737 10.82 11.68 27.54
C THR A 737 9.37 11.44 27.90
N VAL A 738 8.55 12.47 27.72
CA VAL A 738 7.08 12.41 27.85
C VAL A 738 6.47 12.74 26.51
N THR A 739 5.63 11.86 26.00
CA THR A 739 4.93 12.06 24.74
C THR A 739 3.56 12.69 25.00
N VAL A 740 3.30 13.84 24.38
CA VAL A 740 2.00 14.51 24.38
C VAL A 740 1.31 14.18 23.06
N GLU A 741 0.25 13.36 23.14
CA GLU A 741 -0.55 12.98 21.98
C GLU A 741 -1.36 14.18 21.47
N MET A 742 -1.23 14.51 20.20
CA MET A 742 -1.93 15.59 19.52
C MET A 742 -2.98 15.02 18.58
N GLN A 743 -4.26 15.39 18.77
CA GLN A 743 -5.38 14.82 17.99
C GLN A 743 -5.30 15.06 16.47
N PHE A 744 -4.63 16.13 16.02
CA PHE A 744 -4.58 16.53 14.60
C PHE A 744 -3.17 16.78 14.07
N MET A 745 -2.13 16.52 14.86
CA MET A 745 -0.73 16.77 14.52
C MET A 745 0.14 15.61 15.01
N ALA A 746 1.40 15.57 14.57
CA ALA A 746 2.37 14.63 15.10
C ALA A 746 2.53 14.79 16.61
N ASP A 747 2.70 13.69 17.34
CA ASP A 747 2.89 13.68 18.78
C ASP A 747 4.12 14.50 19.16
N LEU A 748 4.01 15.30 20.20
CA LEU A 748 5.12 16.11 20.71
C LEU A 748 5.86 15.31 21.77
N VAL A 749 7.14 15.08 21.54
CA VAL A 749 8.04 14.39 22.49
C VAL A 749 8.86 15.43 23.24
N LEU A 750 8.63 15.53 24.54
CA LEU A 750 9.31 16.48 25.42
C LEU A 750 10.27 15.74 26.35
N GLU A 751 11.37 16.37 26.71
CA GLU A 751 12.26 15.87 27.75
C GLU A 751 11.52 15.83 29.11
N CYS A 752 11.70 14.77 29.88
CA CYS A 752 11.08 14.64 31.20
C CYS A 752 11.65 15.65 32.18
N GLU A 753 10.81 16.48 32.75
CA GLU A 753 11.21 17.54 33.68
C GLU A 753 11.83 17.00 34.98
N SER A 754 11.37 15.85 35.48
CA SER A 754 11.87 15.26 36.72
C SER A 754 13.28 14.66 36.61
N CYS A 755 13.58 13.98 35.52
CA CYS A 755 14.88 13.30 35.37
C CYS A 755 15.80 13.98 34.35
N HIS A 756 15.36 15.02 33.68
CA HIS A 756 16.11 15.71 32.63
C HIS A 756 16.75 14.71 31.63
N GLY A 757 15.93 13.86 31.04
CA GLY A 757 16.34 12.86 30.08
C GLY A 757 17.12 11.65 30.66
N LYS A 758 17.53 11.65 31.91
CA LYS A 758 18.44 10.66 32.53
C LYS A 758 17.80 9.31 32.84
N ARG A 759 16.47 9.17 32.73
CA ARG A 759 15.70 7.91 32.88
C ARG A 759 15.63 7.33 34.28
N PHE A 760 16.55 7.69 35.19
CA PHE A 760 16.69 7.16 36.54
C PHE A 760 16.49 8.23 37.59
N LYS A 761 16.20 7.80 38.82
CA LYS A 761 16.19 8.66 40.00
C LYS A 761 17.61 9.14 40.32
N ALA A 762 17.72 10.27 41.00
CA ALA A 762 18.99 10.85 41.40
C ALA A 762 19.84 9.86 42.24
N ASP A 763 19.21 9.18 43.21
CA ASP A 763 19.87 8.21 44.10
C ASP A 763 20.51 7.03 43.33
N THR A 764 19.82 6.60 42.26
CA THR A 764 20.36 5.54 41.38
C THR A 764 21.61 5.99 40.64
N LEU A 765 21.66 7.27 40.25
CA LEU A 765 22.79 7.87 39.53
C LEU A 765 24.00 8.17 40.41
N GLU A 766 23.83 8.15 41.75
CA GLU A 766 24.93 8.26 42.67
C GLU A 766 25.82 7.03 42.70
N VAL A 767 25.26 5.85 42.34
CA VAL A 767 26.04 4.63 42.18
C VAL A 767 26.90 4.72 40.93
N LYS A 768 28.23 4.67 41.12
CA LYS A 768 29.18 4.82 40.02
C LYS A 768 30.10 3.61 39.90
N PHE A 769 30.41 3.23 38.69
CA PHE A 769 31.50 2.32 38.37
C PHE A 769 32.61 3.11 37.68
N GLN A 770 33.80 3.17 38.28
CA GLN A 770 34.93 3.94 37.75
C GLN A 770 34.60 5.39 37.41
N GLY A 771 33.79 6.03 38.24
CA GLY A 771 33.37 7.42 38.07
C GLY A 771 32.18 7.65 37.18
N GLN A 772 31.68 6.64 36.47
CA GLN A 772 30.57 6.71 35.55
C GLN A 772 29.29 6.17 36.20
N SER A 773 28.17 6.89 36.07
CA SER A 773 26.84 6.40 36.44
C SER A 773 26.26 5.45 35.37
N ILE A 774 25.17 4.77 35.72
CA ILE A 774 24.46 3.92 34.74
C ILE A 774 23.98 4.71 33.52
N TYR A 775 23.59 5.97 33.68
CA TYR A 775 23.21 6.87 32.58
C TYR A 775 24.42 7.19 31.70
N ASP A 776 25.57 7.55 32.30
CA ASP A 776 26.78 7.85 31.52
C ASP A 776 27.21 6.66 30.66
N ILE A 777 27.07 5.44 31.19
CA ILE A 777 27.32 4.22 30.39
C ILE A 777 26.33 4.09 29.21
N LEU A 778 25.06 4.37 29.43
CA LEU A 778 24.04 4.30 28.35
C LEU A 778 24.26 5.37 27.27
N GLU A 779 24.87 6.49 27.61
CA GLU A 779 25.25 7.57 26.70
C GLU A 779 26.55 7.31 25.93
N MET A 780 27.36 6.33 26.37
CA MET A 780 28.54 5.91 25.62
C MET A 780 28.13 5.29 24.26
N THR A 781 28.92 5.57 23.25
CA THR A 781 28.84 4.80 22.00
C THR A 781 29.35 3.38 22.22
N VAL A 782 28.99 2.45 21.34
CA VAL A 782 29.49 1.05 21.42
C VAL A 782 31.01 1.01 21.45
N ASN A 783 31.67 1.82 20.61
CA ASN A 783 33.16 1.88 20.61
C ASN A 783 33.73 2.36 21.95
N GLN A 784 33.20 3.45 22.51
CA GLN A 784 33.61 3.98 23.79
C GLN A 784 33.36 2.98 24.92
N ALA A 785 32.22 2.30 24.91
CA ALA A 785 31.91 1.30 25.91
C ALA A 785 32.85 0.07 25.83
N ILE A 786 33.16 -0.38 24.60
CA ILE A 786 34.14 -1.48 24.43
C ILE A 786 35.51 -1.07 24.96
N GLU A 787 35.98 0.14 24.66
CA GLU A 787 37.24 0.67 25.17
C GLU A 787 37.23 0.76 26.70
N PHE A 788 36.22 1.41 27.28
CA PHE A 788 36.02 1.58 28.71
C PHE A 788 35.97 0.25 29.46
N PHE A 789 35.19 -0.72 29.02
CA PHE A 789 35.06 -2.02 29.67
C PHE A 789 36.29 -2.92 29.43
N THR A 790 37.06 -2.71 28.37
CA THR A 790 38.32 -3.39 28.13
C THR A 790 39.39 -2.90 29.13
N GLU A 791 39.52 -1.58 29.31
CA GLU A 791 40.43 -0.97 30.28
C GLU A 791 40.12 -1.43 31.70
N HIS A 792 38.84 -1.56 32.03
CA HIS A 792 38.40 -1.95 33.39
C HIS A 792 38.15 -3.45 33.56
N LYS A 793 38.70 -4.28 32.66
CA LYS A 793 38.74 -5.75 32.74
C LYS A 793 37.34 -6.40 32.86
N GLN A 794 36.38 -5.95 32.03
CA GLN A 794 35.05 -6.51 31.99
C GLN A 794 34.80 -7.30 30.67
N PRO A 795 35.48 -8.47 30.47
CA PRO A 795 35.48 -9.18 29.19
C PRO A 795 34.10 -9.71 28.78
N LYS A 796 33.23 -10.00 29.75
CA LYS A 796 31.86 -10.51 29.45
C LYS A 796 31.01 -9.45 28.77
N ILE A 797 31.11 -8.20 29.18
CA ILE A 797 30.37 -7.08 28.56
C ILE A 797 30.97 -6.81 27.19
N VAL A 798 32.28 -6.71 27.05
CA VAL A 798 32.98 -6.49 25.78
C VAL A 798 32.60 -7.55 24.76
N LYS A 799 32.59 -8.84 25.16
CA LYS A 799 32.21 -9.95 24.27
C LYS A 799 30.80 -9.77 23.65
N LYS A 800 29.85 -9.26 24.44
CA LYS A 800 28.45 -9.02 23.97
C LYS A 800 28.31 -7.76 23.15
N LEU A 801 29.17 -6.75 23.34
CA LEU A 801 29.14 -5.49 22.58
C LEU A 801 29.91 -5.57 21.25
N ARG A 802 30.98 -6.41 21.18
CA ARG A 802 31.82 -6.53 19.98
C ARG A 802 31.05 -6.82 18.68
N PRO A 803 30.02 -7.70 18.63
CA PRO A 803 29.24 -7.90 17.43
C PRO A 803 28.55 -6.64 16.90
N LEU A 804 28.15 -5.71 17.77
CA LEU A 804 27.60 -4.41 17.34
C LEU A 804 28.67 -3.58 16.60
N GLN A 805 29.91 -3.63 17.04
CA GLN A 805 31.03 -2.97 16.36
C GLN A 805 31.33 -3.64 15.00
N GLU A 806 31.33 -4.97 14.96
CA GLU A 806 31.64 -5.76 13.78
C GLU A 806 30.62 -5.50 12.63
N VAL A 807 29.32 -5.29 12.95
CA VAL A 807 28.29 -4.92 11.97
C VAL A 807 28.29 -3.43 11.63
N GLY A 808 29.27 -2.65 12.10
CA GLY A 808 29.40 -1.23 11.77
C GLY A 808 28.55 -0.28 12.61
N LEU A 809 28.04 -0.71 13.78
CA LEU A 809 27.24 0.12 14.70
C LEU A 809 28.06 0.70 15.87
N GLY A 810 29.40 0.81 15.71
CA GLY A 810 30.27 1.33 16.75
C GLY A 810 29.99 2.76 17.23
N TYR A 811 29.32 3.55 16.41
CA TYR A 811 28.92 4.94 16.66
C TYR A 811 27.60 5.10 17.43
N VAL A 812 26.76 4.06 17.47
CA VAL A 812 25.45 4.09 18.11
C VAL A 812 25.62 4.11 19.62
N LYS A 813 24.83 4.92 20.34
CA LYS A 813 24.83 4.93 21.80
C LYS A 813 24.18 3.67 22.36
N LEU A 814 24.71 3.13 23.47
CA LEU A 814 24.17 1.92 24.10
C LEU A 814 22.69 2.04 24.44
N GLY A 815 22.28 3.19 24.97
CA GLY A 815 20.92 3.49 25.40
C GLY A 815 20.04 4.14 24.34
N GLN A 816 20.47 4.25 23.08
CA GLN A 816 19.69 4.88 22.01
C GLN A 816 18.40 4.12 21.77
N SER A 817 17.25 4.84 21.73
CA SER A 817 15.96 4.23 21.47
C SER A 817 15.91 3.60 20.08
N SER A 818 15.33 2.41 19.96
CA SER A 818 15.14 1.74 18.68
C SER A 818 14.26 2.52 17.70
N SER A 819 13.38 3.40 18.20
CA SER A 819 12.55 4.27 17.38
C SER A 819 13.34 5.40 16.69
N THR A 820 14.54 5.70 17.18
CA THR A 820 15.44 6.72 16.58
C THR A 820 16.49 6.11 15.66
N LEU A 821 16.57 4.78 15.62
CA LEU A 821 17.43 4.07 14.69
C LEU A 821 16.78 3.97 13.31
N SER A 822 17.57 4.08 12.26
CA SER A 822 17.11 3.78 10.91
C SER A 822 16.72 2.30 10.75
N GLY A 823 15.94 1.97 9.70
CA GLY A 823 15.56 0.58 9.42
C GLY A 823 16.78 -0.33 9.29
N GLY A 824 17.80 0.09 8.56
CA GLY A 824 19.05 -0.65 8.39
C GLY A 824 19.84 -0.80 9.69
N GLU A 825 19.86 0.22 10.56
CA GLU A 825 20.51 0.12 11.89
C GLU A 825 19.81 -0.89 12.79
N ASN A 826 18.46 -0.87 12.82
CA ASN A 826 17.67 -1.87 13.55
C ASN A 826 17.97 -3.30 13.08
N GLN A 827 18.06 -3.50 11.78
CA GLN A 827 18.38 -4.80 11.18
C GLN A 827 19.78 -5.27 11.55
N ARG A 828 20.76 -4.38 11.53
CA ARG A 828 22.14 -4.70 11.98
C ARG A 828 22.25 -5.01 13.48
N VAL A 829 21.43 -4.38 14.33
CA VAL A 829 21.35 -4.78 15.75
C VAL A 829 20.83 -6.22 15.89
N LYS A 830 19.82 -6.62 15.09
CA LYS A 830 19.34 -8.01 15.05
C LYS A 830 20.45 -8.97 14.59
N LEU A 831 21.17 -8.61 13.53
CA LEU A 831 22.31 -9.39 13.04
C LEU A 831 23.40 -9.54 14.10
N ALA A 832 23.76 -8.46 14.81
CA ALA A 832 24.74 -8.49 15.91
C ALA A 832 24.32 -9.44 17.03
N TYR A 833 23.03 -9.52 17.34
CA TYR A 833 22.52 -10.47 18.33
C TYR A 833 22.79 -11.92 17.89
N PHE A 834 22.49 -12.29 16.65
CA PHE A 834 22.76 -13.64 16.16
C PHE A 834 24.25 -13.98 16.11
N LEU A 835 25.11 -13.02 15.76
CA LEU A 835 26.57 -13.18 15.85
C LEU A 835 27.06 -13.38 17.28
N SER A 836 26.38 -12.85 18.28
CA SER A 836 26.70 -12.98 19.68
C SER A 836 26.44 -14.37 20.29
N LEU A 837 25.62 -15.20 19.61
CA LEU A 837 25.25 -16.54 20.06
C LEU A 837 26.43 -17.51 19.85
N GLU A 838 26.89 -18.16 20.93
CA GLU A 838 28.07 -19.08 20.90
C GLU A 838 27.73 -20.46 20.31
N LYS A 839 26.52 -20.95 20.57
CA LYS A 839 26.03 -22.24 20.09
C LYS A 839 24.68 -22.01 19.42
N SER A 840 24.66 -21.96 18.11
CA SER A 840 23.42 -21.93 17.35
C SER A 840 23.28 -23.21 16.55
N GLN A 841 22.05 -23.72 16.49
CA GLN A 841 21.71 -24.82 15.60
C GLN A 841 21.70 -24.30 14.16
N PRO A 842 21.91 -25.15 13.13
CA PRO A 842 21.81 -24.72 11.74
C PRO A 842 20.48 -24.01 11.49
N THR A 843 20.56 -22.74 11.11
CA THR A 843 19.43 -21.82 10.97
C THR A 843 19.48 -21.14 9.61
N ILE A 844 18.33 -20.93 8.98
CA ILE A 844 18.21 -20.07 7.80
C ILE A 844 17.92 -18.65 8.28
N PHE A 845 18.75 -17.71 7.88
CA PHE A 845 18.50 -16.28 8.10
C PHE A 845 18.04 -15.66 6.82
N VAL A 846 16.87 -15.05 6.85
CA VAL A 846 16.30 -14.29 5.74
C VAL A 846 16.41 -12.81 6.02
N PHE A 847 17.10 -12.07 5.16
CA PHE A 847 17.27 -10.62 5.26
C PHE A 847 16.50 -9.92 4.16
N ASP A 848 15.76 -8.89 4.52
CA ASP A 848 14.97 -8.07 3.59
C ASP A 848 15.67 -6.72 3.39
N GLU A 849 16.28 -6.51 2.22
CA GLU A 849 17.03 -5.30 1.82
C GLU A 849 18.04 -4.81 2.89
N PRO A 850 19.02 -5.64 3.28
CA PRO A 850 19.93 -5.30 4.38
C PRO A 850 20.92 -4.18 4.07
N THR A 851 21.04 -3.75 2.82
CA THR A 851 21.91 -2.63 2.41
C THR A 851 21.23 -1.26 2.50
N THR A 852 19.97 -1.23 2.88
CA THR A 852 19.21 0.02 3.04
C THR A 852 19.93 1.02 3.94
N GLY A 853 20.21 2.23 3.44
CA GLY A 853 20.90 3.29 4.16
C GLY A 853 22.38 3.01 4.43
N LEU A 854 22.99 2.03 3.74
CA LEU A 854 24.39 1.69 3.88
C LEU A 854 25.25 2.33 2.79
N HIS A 855 26.34 2.94 3.23
CA HIS A 855 27.41 3.32 2.34
C HIS A 855 28.20 2.08 1.86
N PHE A 856 28.84 2.16 0.70
CA PHE A 856 29.67 1.09 0.12
C PHE A 856 30.67 0.47 1.12
N HIS A 857 31.30 1.28 1.95
CA HIS A 857 32.23 0.84 2.99
C HIS A 857 31.54 -0.06 4.05
N ASP A 858 30.31 0.23 4.40
CA ASP A 858 29.54 -0.52 5.39
C ASP A 858 29.00 -1.83 4.82
N ILE A 859 28.72 -1.89 3.51
CA ILE A 859 28.32 -3.12 2.80
C ILE A 859 29.41 -4.19 2.93
N ARG A 860 30.69 -3.82 2.83
CA ARG A 860 31.81 -4.77 3.03
C ARG A 860 31.78 -5.40 4.41
N LYS A 861 31.51 -4.63 5.46
CA LYS A 861 31.38 -5.16 6.84
C LYS A 861 30.20 -6.11 6.96
N LEU A 862 29.08 -5.77 6.33
CA LEU A 862 27.89 -6.61 6.30
C LEU A 862 28.17 -7.96 5.63
N LEU A 863 28.84 -7.98 4.49
CA LEU A 863 29.24 -9.21 3.79
C LEU A 863 30.16 -10.08 4.65
N THR A 864 31.13 -9.48 5.36
CA THR A 864 32.00 -10.20 6.32
C THR A 864 31.17 -10.82 7.45
N ALA A 865 30.13 -10.14 7.94
CA ALA A 865 29.24 -10.68 8.97
C ALA A 865 28.44 -11.89 8.45
N PHE A 866 27.96 -11.84 7.21
CA PHE A 866 27.28 -12.97 6.56
C PHE A 866 28.23 -14.18 6.39
N ASP A 867 29.45 -13.95 5.95
CA ASP A 867 30.47 -14.99 5.84
C ASP A 867 30.76 -15.66 7.19
N SER A 868 30.78 -14.88 8.26
CA SER A 868 30.92 -15.40 9.61
C SER A 868 29.76 -16.30 10.04
N LEU A 869 28.53 -16.00 9.66
CA LEU A 869 27.38 -16.87 9.93
C LEU A 869 27.44 -18.15 9.09
N ILE A 870 27.75 -18.04 7.79
CA ILE A 870 27.85 -19.20 6.90
C ILE A 870 28.93 -20.16 7.37
N SER A 871 30.10 -19.65 7.80
CA SER A 871 31.20 -20.47 8.35
C SER A 871 30.82 -21.21 9.64
N ARG A 872 29.77 -20.81 10.34
CA ARG A 872 29.19 -21.48 11.49
C ARG A 872 28.11 -22.51 11.11
N GLY A 873 27.87 -22.72 9.81
CA GLY A 873 26.89 -23.69 9.31
C GLY A 873 25.48 -23.15 9.14
N HIS A 874 25.30 -21.82 9.03
CA HIS A 874 24.02 -21.20 8.72
C HIS A 874 23.84 -20.98 7.23
N THR A 875 22.59 -20.79 6.82
CA THR A 875 22.21 -20.41 5.46
C THR A 875 21.74 -18.98 5.45
N ILE A 876 22.18 -18.20 4.48
CA ILE A 876 21.79 -16.80 4.32
C ILE A 876 20.96 -16.64 3.04
N ILE A 877 19.76 -16.10 3.17
CA ILE A 877 18.91 -15.73 2.04
C ILE A 877 18.65 -14.23 2.13
N ILE A 878 18.88 -13.50 1.05
CA ILE A 878 18.79 -12.04 1.02
C ILE A 878 17.86 -11.63 -0.11
N ILE A 879 16.86 -10.79 0.18
CA ILE A 879 16.11 -10.06 -0.85
C ILE A 879 16.89 -8.77 -1.09
N GLU A 880 17.43 -8.57 -2.29
CA GLU A 880 18.32 -7.45 -2.55
C GLU A 880 18.31 -6.96 -4.01
N HIS A 881 18.65 -5.68 -4.19
CA HIS A 881 18.82 -5.03 -5.49
C HIS A 881 20.24 -4.49 -5.69
N ASN A 882 21.01 -4.37 -4.62
CA ASN A 882 22.37 -3.83 -4.68
C ASN A 882 23.30 -4.78 -5.44
N LEU A 883 23.86 -4.30 -6.55
CA LEU A 883 24.72 -5.09 -7.44
C LEU A 883 26.01 -5.56 -6.77
N ASP A 884 26.53 -4.82 -5.81
CA ASP A 884 27.74 -5.21 -5.06
C ASP A 884 27.50 -6.41 -4.14
N VAL A 885 26.27 -6.56 -3.62
CA VAL A 885 25.86 -7.75 -2.86
C VAL A 885 25.55 -8.91 -3.80
N ILE A 886 24.84 -8.66 -4.91
CA ILE A 886 24.46 -9.68 -5.88
C ILE A 886 25.69 -10.36 -6.48
N LYS A 887 26.73 -9.59 -6.87
CA LYS A 887 27.96 -10.17 -7.42
C LYS A 887 28.76 -11.00 -6.43
N CYS A 888 28.54 -10.80 -5.13
CA CYS A 888 29.19 -11.57 -4.04
C CYS A 888 28.39 -12.81 -3.61
N ALA A 889 27.17 -13.02 -4.15
CA ALA A 889 26.33 -14.16 -3.80
C ALA A 889 26.87 -15.46 -4.37
N ASP A 890 26.68 -16.57 -3.64
CA ASP A 890 26.98 -17.91 -4.15
C ASP A 890 25.91 -18.40 -5.13
N HIS A 891 24.66 -17.94 -4.94
CA HIS A 891 23.53 -18.26 -5.76
C HIS A 891 22.58 -17.08 -5.89
N VAL A 892 22.06 -16.84 -7.07
CA VAL A 892 21.12 -15.74 -7.36
C VAL A 892 19.85 -16.33 -7.96
N ILE A 893 18.71 -15.83 -7.50
CA ILE A 893 17.37 -16.15 -7.99
C ILE A 893 16.77 -14.86 -8.50
N ASP A 894 16.58 -14.73 -9.82
CA ASP A 894 16.04 -13.53 -10.45
C ASP A 894 14.58 -13.73 -10.85
N LEU A 895 13.69 -12.89 -10.31
CA LEU A 895 12.25 -12.91 -10.57
C LEU A 895 11.84 -11.75 -11.48
N GLY A 896 10.96 -12.01 -12.43
CA GLY A 896 10.50 -11.02 -13.37
C GLY A 896 9.57 -11.59 -14.45
N PRO A 897 9.72 -11.12 -15.72
CA PRO A 897 10.63 -10.03 -16.15
C PRO A 897 10.16 -8.64 -15.71
N GLU A 898 8.86 -8.45 -15.50
CA GLU A 898 8.22 -7.18 -15.10
C GLU A 898 7.64 -7.26 -13.68
N GLY A 899 7.06 -6.16 -13.21
CA GLY A 899 6.29 -6.11 -11.98
C GLY A 899 4.79 -6.43 -12.20
N GLY A 900 4.06 -6.75 -11.11
CA GLY A 900 2.64 -7.03 -11.15
C GLY A 900 2.28 -8.27 -11.96
N ASP A 901 1.17 -8.22 -12.72
CA ASP A 901 0.63 -9.38 -13.45
C ASP A 901 1.55 -9.90 -14.56
N ARG A 902 2.43 -9.05 -15.08
CA ARG A 902 3.46 -9.42 -16.07
C ARG A 902 4.74 -9.97 -15.44
N GLY A 903 4.82 -10.00 -14.12
CA GLY A 903 5.90 -10.58 -13.33
C GLY A 903 5.58 -11.98 -12.81
N GLY A 904 6.27 -12.37 -11.75
CA GLY A 904 5.99 -13.61 -11.02
C GLY A 904 6.59 -14.86 -11.66
N HIS A 905 7.45 -14.72 -12.65
CA HIS A 905 8.18 -15.83 -13.26
C HIS A 905 9.61 -15.92 -12.70
N LEU A 906 10.16 -17.12 -12.68
CA LEU A 906 11.58 -17.35 -12.48
C LEU A 906 12.30 -17.07 -13.81
N VAL A 907 13.06 -15.98 -13.88
CA VAL A 907 13.78 -15.58 -15.10
C VAL A 907 15.05 -16.41 -15.26
N VAL A 908 15.85 -16.47 -14.20
CA VAL A 908 17.08 -17.26 -14.15
C VAL A 908 17.44 -17.56 -12.68
N SER A 909 18.12 -18.69 -12.46
CA SER A 909 18.66 -19.10 -11.17
C SER A 909 20.02 -19.74 -11.38
N GLY A 910 21.06 -19.26 -10.69
CA GLY A 910 22.43 -19.73 -10.86
C GLY A 910 23.45 -18.83 -10.18
N THR A 911 24.70 -18.94 -10.57
CA THR A 911 25.77 -18.03 -10.12
C THR A 911 25.59 -16.62 -10.67
N PRO A 912 26.15 -15.58 -10.06
CA PRO A 912 26.11 -14.23 -10.60
C PRO A 912 26.54 -14.12 -12.06
N GLU A 913 27.53 -14.90 -12.49
CA GLU A 913 28.03 -14.96 -13.87
C GLU A 913 27.00 -15.58 -14.82
N GLU A 914 26.30 -16.63 -14.39
CA GLU A 914 25.23 -17.26 -15.18
C GLU A 914 24.07 -16.29 -15.36
N VAL A 915 23.70 -15.53 -14.31
CA VAL A 915 22.67 -14.47 -14.37
C VAL A 915 23.11 -13.36 -15.31
N ALA A 916 24.38 -12.91 -15.23
CA ALA A 916 24.94 -11.88 -16.10
C ALA A 916 24.89 -12.26 -17.59
N ARG A 917 24.97 -13.54 -17.93
CA ARG A 917 24.84 -14.07 -19.30
C ARG A 917 23.40 -14.18 -19.80
N CYS A 918 22.41 -14.08 -18.94
CA CYS A 918 21.01 -14.19 -19.32
C CYS A 918 20.49 -12.88 -19.93
N ASN A 919 20.17 -12.88 -21.21
CA ASN A 919 19.71 -11.69 -21.93
C ASN A 919 18.31 -11.22 -21.50
N ASN A 920 17.49 -12.09 -20.95
CA ASN A 920 16.13 -11.78 -20.51
C ASN A 920 16.08 -11.23 -19.08
N SER A 921 17.21 -11.22 -18.38
CA SER A 921 17.34 -10.69 -17.01
C SER A 921 17.78 -9.24 -17.04
N TYR A 922 16.94 -8.35 -16.50
CA TYR A 922 17.35 -6.96 -16.29
C TYR A 922 18.50 -6.88 -15.28
N THR A 923 18.39 -7.62 -14.17
CA THR A 923 19.50 -7.75 -13.20
C THR A 923 20.79 -8.21 -13.89
N GLY A 924 20.70 -9.20 -14.79
CA GLY A 924 21.84 -9.70 -15.56
C GLY A 924 22.50 -8.64 -16.44
N GLN A 925 21.73 -7.75 -17.04
CA GLN A 925 22.28 -6.65 -17.85
C GLN A 925 23.16 -5.72 -17.02
N PHE A 926 22.66 -5.19 -15.90
CA PHE A 926 23.42 -4.32 -14.99
C PHE A 926 24.61 -5.04 -14.32
N LEU A 927 24.41 -6.33 -13.97
CA LEU A 927 25.46 -7.15 -13.37
C LEU A 927 26.65 -7.39 -14.33
N ARG A 928 26.37 -7.55 -15.62
CA ARG A 928 27.39 -7.69 -16.68
C ARG A 928 28.31 -6.46 -16.72
N GLU A 929 27.72 -5.28 -16.69
CA GLU A 929 28.49 -4.03 -16.65
C GLU A 929 29.31 -3.92 -15.35
N LYS A 930 28.70 -4.21 -14.20
CA LYS A 930 29.35 -4.10 -12.88
C LYS A 930 30.50 -5.10 -12.70
N MET A 931 30.42 -6.27 -13.34
CA MET A 931 31.46 -7.32 -13.28
C MET A 931 32.49 -7.24 -14.41
N ASN A 932 32.37 -6.24 -15.31
CA ASN A 932 33.24 -6.09 -16.50
C ASN A 932 33.29 -7.35 -17.39
N LEU A 933 32.13 -8.01 -17.58
CA LEU A 933 31.99 -9.19 -18.41
C LEU A 933 31.56 -8.87 -19.86
N LEU A 934 31.79 -7.66 -20.31
CA LEU A 934 31.52 -7.19 -21.67
C LEU A 934 32.55 -7.68 -22.69
#